data_805568f16701e2274475a7fdc620a424
#
_entry.id   805568f16701e2274475a7fdc620a424
#
_cell.length_a   1.000
_cell.length_b   1.000
_cell.length_c   1.000
_cell.angle_alpha   90.00
_cell.angle_beta   90.00
_cell.angle_gamma   90.00
#
_symmetry.space_group_name_H-M   'P 1'
#
loop_
_entity.id
_entity.type
_entity.pdbx_description
1 polymer ?
#
loop_
_entity_poly.entity_id
_entity_poly.type
_entity_poly.pdbx_seq_one_letter_code
_entity_poly.pdbx_strand_id
1 'polypeptide(L)'
;MLLCLCATTWAADVKDSIQWFAETANRFNRVFPQEKVYLHLDNTGYFMGETMWMKAYMVRTDKDSLGSLSRVLYVELLDPFGEVVKSQKLKVENGMAHGDIELTGLLTSGFYELRAYTRYMMNWGGDGIFSRVIPIFSAVQKRGEYDHPKIGNGVEKRFRPDTREEDTEKARRLNVRFYPEGGHLVEGLRNRVAFAITNKQGGSVEATCRLMAGDREVARTATQREGRGVVEFDCGAEPLTLHVDAGEAGRATFPLPASEKSGCSVMANATDSAAVSVRIAASADLRGQKVGVAWTNGGHTYSCLETTLGGSPVTLKKAYAEMHDGVNQLTVIDEHGRILASRLLWVYPRESVHPISVTTTDTLMRSGRQVKMEIDARPNTTFSMAITDADTQTGGWDHNAATWLLLTSDLRGYIRNPEYYLEANDIEHRAAADLLMMVQGWRRYDFKTMEGKSNFNKQHGIEDKLYIDGKVHIQKRKKTVDNVDMVVALKNDDGDRLMGQTRTDVKGNFAFAVPDCYNNWELMFITAKNQKFENYLVGINRMFAPTPRYIGEGETEQIEAKTPRLAVRRAEKDHEGNYTILDGSISLQQVDVTAKRKMSPSAFWEREDLGRATASLRYDCEKEVETLLDQGKPIPSLIQFLREKNSKIEGNDNLSGTYAHRNTSYRFFDGGPSYDRCPIFWVVDNHFVAGTSFPARLAKSPSDEEINDETTYYFPSLLDEVKRVYISFSKDTPQRFLRDVDFSGMNSVTIHVYTNVREGVRREKGVRRTYFNGFNVPKTYEEEIMPGIVYHLDYRRTLYWNPNVTTDKNGHAEVTFTPTPRSEMLLISAEGINSDGSASVY
;
A
#
# COMPACT_ATOMS: atom_id res chain seq x y z
N MET A 1 -55.37 4.22 -29.54
CA MET A 1 -54.50 3.68 -30.57
C MET A 1 -54.18 4.83 -31.54
N LEU A 2 -53.08 5.53 -31.33
CA LEU A 2 -52.43 6.54 -32.20
C LEU A 2 -51.69 7.57 -31.35
N LEU A 3 -50.59 7.16 -30.72
CA LEU A 3 -49.61 8.07 -30.08
C LEU A 3 -48.32 7.32 -29.71
N CYS A 4 -47.79 6.54 -30.64
CA CYS A 4 -46.51 5.82 -30.44
C CYS A 4 -45.68 5.65 -31.71
N LEU A 5 -45.63 6.66 -32.59
CA LEU A 5 -44.89 6.54 -33.86
C LEU A 5 -44.02 7.76 -34.21
N CYS A 6 -43.69 8.63 -33.24
CA CYS A 6 -42.82 9.79 -33.53
C CYS A 6 -41.52 9.83 -32.68
N ALA A 7 -41.19 8.73 -31.96
CA ALA A 7 -40.00 8.73 -31.11
C ALA A 7 -38.81 7.91 -31.64
N THR A 8 -38.90 7.37 -32.86
CA THR A 8 -37.88 6.46 -33.39
C THR A 8 -36.94 7.04 -34.46
N THR A 9 -37.13 8.26 -34.89
CA THR A 9 -36.32 8.85 -35.96
C THR A 9 -35.25 9.86 -35.49
N TRP A 10 -35.25 10.20 -34.18
CA TRP A 10 -34.25 11.10 -33.63
C TRP A 10 -33.06 10.40 -32.94
N ALA A 11 -33.10 9.09 -32.79
CA ALA A 11 -32.07 8.34 -32.09
C ALA A 11 -30.92 7.81 -33.00
N ALA A 12 -31.08 7.90 -34.33
CA ALA A 12 -30.10 7.34 -35.27
C ALA A 12 -28.97 8.31 -35.67
N ASP A 13 -29.21 9.63 -35.65
CA ASP A 13 -28.22 10.63 -36.07
C ASP A 13 -27.34 11.20 -34.96
N VAL A 14 -27.60 10.85 -33.68
CA VAL A 14 -26.86 11.40 -32.53
C VAL A 14 -25.66 10.54 -32.13
N LYS A 15 -25.54 9.32 -32.63
CA LYS A 15 -24.61 8.32 -32.13
C LYS A 15 -23.13 8.55 -32.45
N ASP A 16 -22.77 9.47 -33.29
CA ASP A 16 -21.38 9.74 -33.69
C ASP A 16 -21.06 11.25 -33.70
N SER A 17 -21.62 12.02 -32.78
CA SER A 17 -21.26 13.42 -32.59
C SER A 17 -20.23 13.58 -31.46
N ILE A 18 -19.39 14.58 -31.53
CA ILE A 18 -18.42 14.95 -30.48
C ILE A 18 -19.13 15.09 -29.11
N GLN A 19 -20.32 15.72 -29.08
CA GLN A 19 -21.10 15.88 -27.87
C GLN A 19 -21.60 14.54 -27.31
N TRP A 20 -21.95 13.60 -28.19
CA TRP A 20 -22.38 12.26 -27.78
C TRP A 20 -21.27 11.50 -27.02
N PHE A 21 -19.99 11.63 -27.43
CA PHE A 21 -18.87 11.01 -26.72
C PHE A 21 -18.68 11.61 -25.32
N ALA A 22 -18.77 12.93 -25.19
CA ALA A 22 -18.71 13.61 -23.89
C ALA A 22 -19.90 13.19 -22.98
N GLU A 23 -21.11 13.12 -23.51
CA GLU A 23 -22.27 12.67 -22.75
C GLU A 23 -22.18 11.19 -22.36
N THR A 24 -21.64 10.34 -23.23
CA THR A 24 -21.41 8.92 -22.95
C THR A 24 -20.39 8.75 -21.82
N ALA A 25 -19.32 9.53 -21.81
CA ALA A 25 -18.34 9.53 -20.73
C ALA A 25 -18.99 9.94 -19.40
N ASN A 26 -19.81 10.99 -19.40
CA ASN A 26 -20.54 11.41 -18.21
C ASN A 26 -21.57 10.36 -17.74
N ARG A 27 -22.23 9.69 -18.68
CA ARG A 27 -23.16 8.59 -18.38
C ARG A 27 -22.42 7.41 -17.75
N PHE A 28 -21.24 7.05 -18.28
CA PHE A 28 -20.40 6.01 -17.72
C PHE A 28 -20.04 6.31 -16.27
N ASN A 29 -19.57 7.52 -15.97
CA ASN A 29 -19.20 7.92 -14.61
C ASN A 29 -20.39 7.88 -13.63
N ARG A 30 -21.59 8.19 -14.08
CA ARG A 30 -22.81 8.04 -13.26
C ARG A 30 -23.21 6.59 -13.02
N VAL A 31 -22.97 5.70 -13.99
CA VAL A 31 -23.29 4.25 -13.87
C VAL A 31 -22.21 3.50 -13.06
N PHE A 32 -20.97 3.90 -13.23
CA PHE A 32 -19.80 3.32 -12.58
C PHE A 32 -18.98 4.38 -11.84
N PRO A 33 -19.55 5.04 -10.83
CA PRO A 33 -18.83 6.06 -10.07
C PRO A 33 -17.64 5.44 -9.35
N GLN A 34 -16.60 6.22 -9.15
CA GLN A 34 -15.43 5.79 -8.38
C GLN A 34 -15.51 6.30 -6.95
N GLU A 35 -14.76 5.63 -6.07
CA GLU A 35 -14.52 6.04 -4.68
C GLU A 35 -13.05 6.39 -4.52
N LYS A 36 -12.76 7.38 -3.68
CA LYS A 36 -11.43 7.69 -3.16
C LYS A 36 -11.45 7.47 -1.66
N VAL A 37 -10.38 6.95 -1.10
CA VAL A 37 -10.20 6.85 0.35
C VAL A 37 -8.94 7.59 0.75
N TYR A 38 -8.99 8.27 1.87
CA TYR A 38 -7.88 8.91 2.54
C TYR A 38 -7.79 8.40 3.98
N LEU A 39 -6.57 8.14 4.47
CA LEU A 39 -6.32 7.82 5.86
C LEU A 39 -5.49 8.93 6.51
N HIS A 40 -6.06 9.59 7.52
CA HIS A 40 -5.33 10.39 8.47
C HIS A 40 -4.82 9.50 9.60
N LEU A 41 -3.53 9.58 9.91
CA LEU A 41 -2.88 8.80 10.96
C LEU A 41 -2.40 9.73 12.08
N ASP A 42 -2.31 9.18 13.28
CA ASP A 42 -1.85 9.94 14.45
C ASP A 42 -0.36 10.28 14.40
N ASN A 43 0.44 9.53 13.63
CA ASN A 43 1.89 9.75 13.53
C ASN A 43 2.42 9.42 12.13
N THR A 44 3.63 9.85 11.82
CA THR A 44 4.26 9.68 10.50
C THR A 44 5.14 8.44 10.39
N GLY A 45 5.56 7.87 11.50
CA GLY A 45 6.29 6.63 11.62
C GLY A 45 6.15 6.08 13.02
N TYR A 46 6.39 4.80 13.20
CA TYR A 46 6.03 4.09 14.42
C TYR A 46 7.18 3.24 14.92
N PHE A 47 7.17 2.93 16.21
CA PHE A 47 8.04 1.93 16.80
C PHE A 47 7.25 0.63 17.07
N MET A 48 7.93 -0.50 16.97
CA MET A 48 7.32 -1.78 17.33
C MET A 48 6.82 -1.74 18.78
N GLY A 49 5.56 -2.13 18.97
CA GLY A 49 4.88 -2.09 20.25
C GLY A 49 3.88 -0.93 20.38
N GLU A 50 3.95 0.05 19.49
CA GLU A 50 2.98 1.15 19.46
C GLU A 50 1.67 0.74 18.77
N THR A 51 0.65 1.56 18.92
CA THR A 51 -0.63 1.46 18.20
C THR A 51 -0.71 2.59 17.18
N MET A 52 -0.97 2.25 15.93
CA MET A 52 -1.25 3.18 14.85
C MET A 52 -2.74 3.49 14.86
N TRP A 53 -3.10 4.72 15.12
CA TRP A 53 -4.47 5.20 15.09
C TRP A 53 -4.79 5.80 13.72
N MET A 54 -6.00 5.58 13.24
CA MET A 54 -6.39 6.06 11.93
C MET A 54 -7.84 6.50 11.83
N LYS A 55 -8.07 7.50 10.98
CA LYS A 55 -9.38 7.92 10.51
C LYS A 55 -9.42 7.83 8.99
N ALA A 56 -10.42 7.14 8.47
CA ALA A 56 -10.68 7.04 7.05
C ALA A 56 -11.77 8.02 6.62
N TYR A 57 -11.54 8.68 5.50
CA TYR A 57 -12.50 9.51 4.80
C TYR A 57 -12.70 8.97 3.40
N MET A 58 -13.93 8.83 2.98
CA MET A 58 -14.28 8.34 1.66
C MET A 58 -15.04 9.40 0.88
N VAL A 59 -14.63 9.60 -0.37
CA VAL A 59 -15.25 10.57 -1.28
C VAL A 59 -15.78 9.85 -2.49
N ARG A 60 -17.01 10.18 -2.86
CA ARG A 60 -17.62 9.75 -4.11
C ARG A 60 -17.32 10.74 -5.20
N THR A 61 -16.66 10.27 -6.26
CA THR A 61 -16.23 11.15 -7.34
C THR A 61 -17.37 11.63 -8.25
N ASP A 62 -18.50 10.92 -8.25
CA ASP A 62 -19.68 11.33 -9.04
C ASP A 62 -20.47 12.49 -8.42
N LYS A 63 -20.20 12.79 -7.16
CA LYS A 63 -20.87 13.85 -6.40
C LYS A 63 -19.90 14.87 -5.79
N ASP A 64 -18.58 14.60 -5.91
CA ASP A 64 -17.52 15.36 -5.24
C ASP A 64 -17.88 15.66 -3.77
N SER A 65 -18.31 14.63 -3.05
CA SER A 65 -18.80 14.77 -1.69
C SER A 65 -18.33 13.64 -0.79
N LEU A 66 -18.21 13.94 0.51
CA LEU A 66 -18.00 12.92 1.53
C LEU A 66 -19.12 11.88 1.46
N GLY A 67 -18.74 10.63 1.34
CA GLY A 67 -19.66 9.51 1.23
C GLY A 67 -19.01 8.31 0.56
N SER A 68 -19.66 7.16 0.69
CA SER A 68 -19.19 5.92 0.09
C SER A 68 -20.33 5.18 -0.62
N LEU A 69 -19.96 4.36 -1.59
CA LEU A 69 -20.84 3.34 -2.18
C LEU A 69 -20.77 2.07 -1.34
N SER A 70 -19.54 1.74 -0.92
CA SER A 70 -19.23 0.53 -0.15
C SER A 70 -19.27 0.82 1.34
N ARG A 71 -19.76 -0.13 2.11
CA ARG A 71 -19.81 -0.05 3.58
C ARG A 71 -18.63 -0.75 4.23
N VAL A 72 -17.87 -1.55 3.47
CA VAL A 72 -16.71 -2.30 3.93
C VAL A 72 -15.44 -1.67 3.39
N LEU A 73 -14.60 -1.15 4.28
CA LEU A 73 -13.27 -0.67 3.95
C LEU A 73 -12.24 -1.67 4.46
N TYR A 74 -11.43 -2.17 3.55
CA TYR A 74 -10.28 -3.03 3.86
C TYR A 74 -9.08 -2.15 4.14
N VAL A 75 -8.42 -2.38 5.28
CA VAL A 75 -7.16 -1.74 5.65
C VAL A 75 -6.14 -2.83 5.93
N GLU A 76 -5.01 -2.76 5.26
CA GLU A 76 -3.97 -3.77 5.33
C GLU A 76 -2.60 -3.13 5.52
N LEU A 77 -1.80 -3.75 6.37
CA LEU A 77 -0.40 -3.43 6.56
C LEU A 77 0.44 -4.55 5.95
N LEU A 78 1.25 -4.22 4.97
CA LEU A 78 2.14 -5.14 4.29
C LEU A 78 3.56 -4.93 4.78
N ASP A 79 4.23 -6.04 5.03
CA ASP A 79 5.63 -6.01 5.44
C ASP A 79 6.55 -5.65 4.24
N PRO A 80 7.85 -5.44 4.50
CA PRO A 80 8.82 -5.19 3.46
C PRO A 80 8.90 -6.24 2.34
N PHE A 81 8.30 -7.40 2.50
CA PHE A 81 8.23 -8.45 1.47
C PHE A 81 6.96 -8.40 0.63
N GLY A 82 6.04 -7.48 0.95
CA GLY A 82 4.73 -7.40 0.33
C GLY A 82 3.72 -8.40 0.90
N GLU A 83 4.02 -9.05 2.03
CA GLU A 83 3.08 -9.94 2.70
C GLU A 83 2.17 -9.16 3.66
N VAL A 84 0.88 -9.43 3.62
CA VAL A 84 -0.09 -8.81 4.53
C VAL A 84 0.11 -9.35 5.94
N VAL A 85 0.61 -8.52 6.84
CA VAL A 85 0.87 -8.88 8.24
C VAL A 85 -0.25 -8.48 9.19
N LYS A 86 -1.02 -7.46 8.83
CA LYS A 86 -2.23 -7.04 9.53
C LYS A 86 -3.31 -6.72 8.51
N SER A 87 -4.52 -7.14 8.77
CA SER A 87 -5.69 -6.87 7.92
C SER A 87 -6.91 -6.64 8.80
N GLN A 88 -7.71 -5.65 8.46
CA GLN A 88 -8.96 -5.37 9.14
C GLN A 88 -10.01 -4.84 8.18
N LYS A 89 -11.27 -4.98 8.58
CA LYS A 89 -12.43 -4.41 7.90
C LYS A 89 -13.01 -3.31 8.78
N LEU A 90 -13.01 -2.09 8.28
CA LEU A 90 -13.64 -0.97 8.96
C LEU A 90 -15.05 -0.76 8.39
N LYS A 91 -16.00 -0.51 9.30
CA LYS A 91 -17.37 -0.17 8.93
C LYS A 91 -17.43 1.30 8.55
N VAL A 92 -17.80 1.57 7.31
CA VAL A 92 -17.96 2.94 6.81
C VAL A 92 -19.38 3.42 7.10
N GLU A 93 -19.51 4.54 7.80
CA GLU A 93 -20.76 5.23 8.08
C GLU A 93 -20.62 6.70 7.69
N ASN A 94 -21.55 7.21 6.89
CA ASN A 94 -21.52 8.58 6.38
C ASN A 94 -20.20 8.98 5.69
N GLY A 95 -19.57 8.03 4.98
CA GLY A 95 -18.29 8.25 4.32
C GLY A 95 -17.07 8.24 5.24
N MET A 96 -17.22 7.88 6.50
CA MET A 96 -16.13 7.86 7.49
C MET A 96 -16.03 6.51 8.17
N ALA A 97 -14.81 6.17 8.56
CA ALA A 97 -14.52 5.05 9.46
C ALA A 97 -13.29 5.40 10.30
N HIS A 98 -13.07 4.68 11.39
CA HIS A 98 -11.83 4.80 12.17
C HIS A 98 -11.42 3.44 12.70
N GLY A 99 -10.16 3.30 13.04
CA GLY A 99 -9.60 2.05 13.55
C GLY A 99 -8.21 2.24 14.11
N ASP A 100 -7.62 1.13 14.50
CA ASP A 100 -6.30 1.06 15.08
C ASP A 100 -5.57 -0.20 14.63
N ILE A 101 -4.24 -0.15 14.55
CA ILE A 101 -3.39 -1.31 14.30
C ILE A 101 -2.33 -1.40 15.39
N GLU A 102 -2.41 -2.42 16.23
CA GLU A 102 -1.33 -2.72 17.17
C GLU A 102 -0.11 -3.28 16.44
N LEU A 103 1.01 -2.59 16.59
CA LEU A 103 2.28 -2.96 15.97
C LEU A 103 3.05 -3.96 16.86
N THR A 104 2.35 -4.97 17.32
CA THR A 104 2.86 -6.02 18.20
C THR A 104 3.03 -7.35 17.46
N GLY A 105 3.72 -8.27 18.10
CA GLY A 105 3.82 -9.64 17.61
C GLY A 105 4.96 -9.84 16.61
N LEU A 106 4.64 -10.27 15.39
CA LEU A 106 5.60 -10.79 14.41
C LEU A 106 6.27 -9.73 13.54
N LEU A 107 6.09 -8.44 13.85
CA LEU A 107 6.65 -7.37 13.04
C LEU A 107 8.18 -7.27 13.20
N THR A 108 8.83 -6.86 12.15
CA THR A 108 10.26 -6.48 12.15
C THR A 108 10.36 -5.03 11.73
N SER A 109 11.42 -4.33 12.15
CA SER A 109 11.63 -2.96 11.66
C SER A 109 11.81 -2.93 10.14
N GLY A 110 11.28 -1.91 9.48
CA GLY A 110 11.33 -1.76 8.03
C GLY A 110 10.33 -0.74 7.50
N PHE A 111 10.32 -0.59 6.18
CA PHE A 111 9.32 0.21 5.49
C PHE A 111 8.12 -0.66 5.13
N TYR A 112 6.97 -0.34 5.67
CA TYR A 112 5.72 -1.06 5.47
C TYR A 112 4.81 -0.30 4.52
N GLU A 113 4.00 -1.00 3.75
CA GLU A 113 2.92 -0.41 2.97
C GLU A 113 1.62 -0.47 3.76
N LEU A 114 1.06 0.67 4.14
CA LEU A 114 -0.32 0.77 4.61
C LEU A 114 -1.21 1.08 3.42
N ARG A 115 -2.19 0.22 3.16
CA ARG A 115 -3.16 0.42 2.08
C ARG A 115 -4.59 0.33 2.56
N ALA A 116 -5.47 1.10 1.91
CA ALA A 116 -6.89 1.07 2.19
C ALA A 116 -7.69 1.10 0.89
N TYR A 117 -8.69 0.25 0.79
CA TYR A 117 -9.49 0.09 -0.41
C TYR A 117 -10.86 -0.56 -0.12
N THR A 118 -11.82 -0.33 -0.99
CA THR A 118 -13.03 -1.15 -1.07
C THR A 118 -12.87 -2.20 -2.16
N ARG A 119 -13.57 -3.30 -2.06
CA ARG A 119 -13.56 -4.32 -3.11
C ARG A 119 -14.00 -3.74 -4.47
N TYR A 120 -14.93 -2.81 -4.45
CA TYR A 120 -15.41 -2.12 -5.64
C TYR A 120 -14.31 -1.29 -6.34
N MET A 121 -13.42 -0.64 -5.57
CA MET A 121 -12.31 0.15 -6.13
C MET A 121 -11.37 -0.68 -7.01
N MET A 122 -11.26 -1.97 -6.78
CA MET A 122 -10.39 -2.88 -7.55
C MET A 122 -10.81 -3.04 -9.01
N ASN A 123 -12.01 -2.62 -9.40
CA ASN A 123 -12.42 -2.61 -10.81
C ASN A 123 -11.56 -1.65 -11.67
N TRP A 124 -10.88 -0.70 -11.07
CA TRP A 124 -9.99 0.28 -11.74
C TRP A 124 -8.51 0.00 -11.57
N GLY A 125 -8.16 -1.18 -11.04
CA GLY A 125 -6.78 -1.58 -10.78
C GLY A 125 -6.22 -1.09 -9.44
N GLY A 126 -5.00 -1.54 -9.12
CA GLY A 126 -4.38 -1.24 -7.83
C GLY A 126 -3.89 0.20 -7.64
N ASP A 127 -3.70 0.95 -8.72
CA ASP A 127 -3.20 2.34 -8.66
C ASP A 127 -4.25 3.33 -8.10
N GLY A 128 -5.53 2.95 -8.08
CA GLY A 128 -6.62 3.80 -7.58
C GLY A 128 -6.90 3.71 -6.09
N ILE A 129 -6.17 2.89 -5.34
CA ILE A 129 -6.34 2.71 -3.90
C ILE A 129 -5.47 3.67 -3.10
N PHE A 130 -5.79 3.85 -1.81
CA PHE A 130 -4.86 4.52 -0.90
C PHE A 130 -3.69 3.60 -0.60
N SER A 131 -2.48 4.11 -0.74
CA SER A 131 -1.26 3.41 -0.37
C SER A 131 -0.22 4.41 0.14
N ARG A 132 0.36 4.11 1.29
CA ARG A 132 1.37 4.95 1.94
C ARG A 132 2.46 4.07 2.54
N VAL A 133 3.71 4.48 2.37
CA VAL A 133 4.86 3.84 3.02
C VAL A 133 5.05 4.42 4.41
N ILE A 134 5.19 3.54 5.38
CA ILE A 134 5.33 3.88 6.79
C ILE A 134 6.58 3.20 7.33
N PRO A 135 7.52 3.97 7.90
CA PRO A 135 8.65 3.40 8.62
C PRO A 135 8.18 2.82 9.96
N ILE A 136 8.52 1.56 10.21
CA ILE A 136 8.35 0.92 11.52
C ILE A 136 9.74 0.62 12.05
N PHE A 137 10.09 1.29 13.14
CA PHE A 137 11.39 1.19 13.78
C PHE A 137 11.42 0.06 14.81
N SER A 138 12.62 -0.35 15.20
CA SER A 138 12.81 -1.34 16.26
C SER A 138 12.17 -0.88 17.58
N ALA A 139 11.71 -1.84 18.37
CA ALA A 139 11.12 -1.55 19.68
C ALA A 139 12.10 -0.79 20.58
N VAL A 140 11.61 0.23 21.23
CA VAL A 140 12.38 1.04 22.20
C VAL A 140 12.48 0.26 23.51
N GLN A 141 13.69 0.00 23.96
CA GLN A 141 13.96 -0.71 25.22
C GLN A 141 14.40 0.21 26.34
N LYS A 142 14.93 1.37 25.99
CA LYS A 142 15.45 2.36 26.92
C LYS A 142 15.04 3.75 26.47
N ARG A 143 14.89 4.63 27.42
CA ARG A 143 14.69 6.05 27.16
C ARG A 143 15.83 6.64 26.34
N GLY A 144 15.53 7.56 25.42
CA GLY A 144 16.48 8.16 24.48
C GLY A 144 16.71 7.35 23.20
N GLU A 145 16.13 6.14 23.08
CA GLU A 145 16.20 5.37 21.82
C GLU A 145 15.25 5.90 20.75
N TYR A 146 14.25 6.71 21.14
CA TYR A 146 13.43 7.48 20.19
C TYR A 146 14.26 8.49 19.38
N ASP A 147 15.37 8.97 19.95
CA ASP A 147 16.29 9.91 19.30
C ASP A 147 17.12 9.25 18.19
N HIS A 148 17.13 7.93 18.14
CA HIS A 148 17.90 7.15 17.19
C HIS A 148 17.06 6.02 16.60
N PRO A 149 16.03 6.34 15.79
CA PRO A 149 15.18 5.35 15.18
C PRO A 149 16.01 4.43 14.27
N LYS A 150 15.89 3.11 14.48
CA LYS A 150 16.66 2.13 13.72
C LYS A 150 15.77 1.26 12.88
N ILE A 151 16.08 1.19 11.59
CA ILE A 151 15.57 0.17 10.69
C ILE A 151 16.65 -0.90 10.54
N GLY A 152 16.27 -2.16 10.71
CA GLY A 152 17.23 -3.27 10.67
C GLY A 152 17.90 -3.42 9.29
N ASN A 153 19.21 -3.53 9.26
CA ASN A 153 20.06 -3.54 8.06
C ASN A 153 19.79 -4.68 7.04
N GLY A 154 18.83 -5.55 7.26
CA GLY A 154 18.55 -6.67 6.36
C GLY A 154 17.34 -6.50 5.48
N VAL A 155 16.51 -5.50 5.76
CA VAL A 155 15.15 -5.38 5.22
C VAL A 155 15.11 -4.50 3.97
N GLU A 156 15.95 -3.47 3.87
CA GLU A 156 16.02 -2.56 2.72
C GLU A 156 16.25 -3.25 1.37
N LYS A 157 17.01 -4.33 1.37
CA LYS A 157 17.38 -5.03 0.13
C LYS A 157 16.25 -5.84 -0.50
N ARG A 158 15.13 -6.01 0.17
CA ARG A 158 14.06 -6.95 -0.24
C ARG A 158 12.86 -6.33 -0.94
N PHE A 159 12.73 -5.01 -0.87
CA PHE A 159 11.76 -4.26 -1.71
C PHE A 159 12.25 -4.03 -3.14
N ARG A 160 13.52 -4.27 -3.39
CA ARG A 160 14.07 -4.13 -4.75
C ARG A 160 13.65 -5.35 -5.56
N PRO A 161 13.13 -5.18 -6.77
CA PRO A 161 13.08 -6.29 -7.70
C PRO A 161 14.49 -6.87 -7.75
N ASP A 162 14.58 -8.21 -7.82
CA ASP A 162 15.84 -8.98 -7.83
C ASP A 162 16.74 -8.50 -8.99
N THR A 163 17.28 -7.30 -8.86
CA THR A 163 18.35 -6.79 -9.69
C THR A 163 19.60 -7.41 -9.07
N ARG A 164 19.96 -8.59 -9.60
CA ARG A 164 21.30 -9.18 -9.38
C ARG A 164 22.30 -8.06 -9.25
N GLU A 165 23.17 -8.13 -8.25
CA GLU A 165 24.32 -7.24 -8.07
C GLU A 165 25.04 -7.03 -9.41
N GLU A 166 24.56 -6.10 -10.18
CA GLU A 166 25.25 -5.61 -11.34
C GLU A 166 26.15 -4.49 -10.86
N ASP A 167 27.45 -4.70 -11.08
CA ASP A 167 28.59 -3.81 -10.85
C ASP A 167 28.28 -2.37 -10.44
N THR A 168 29.01 -1.90 -9.44
CA THR A 168 28.99 -0.50 -8.97
C THR A 168 29.18 0.54 -10.10
N GLU A 169 29.84 0.16 -11.21
CA GLU A 169 29.93 0.99 -12.42
C GLU A 169 28.60 1.11 -13.16
N LYS A 170 27.79 0.08 -13.17
CA LYS A 170 26.43 0.12 -13.73
C LYS A 170 25.43 0.85 -12.82
N ALA A 171 25.72 1.01 -11.53
CA ALA A 171 24.87 1.76 -10.61
C ALA A 171 24.80 3.26 -10.95
N ARG A 172 25.75 3.79 -11.68
CA ARG A 172 25.79 5.19 -12.15
C ARG A 172 25.01 5.43 -13.44
N ARG A 173 24.33 4.45 -14.03
CA ARG A 173 23.58 4.66 -15.26
C ARG A 173 22.35 5.52 -15.01
N LEU A 174 22.29 6.60 -15.73
CA LEU A 174 21.12 7.47 -15.81
C LEU A 174 20.00 6.78 -16.57
N ASN A 175 18.78 7.00 -16.14
CA ASN A 175 17.55 6.67 -16.87
C ASN A 175 16.82 7.96 -17.23
N VAL A 176 16.34 8.05 -18.48
CA VAL A 176 15.51 9.16 -18.90
C VAL A 176 14.21 8.64 -19.46
N ARG A 177 13.11 9.20 -18.98
CA ARG A 177 11.78 8.96 -19.54
C ARG A 177 11.30 10.24 -20.19
N PHE A 178 10.70 10.10 -21.37
CA PHE A 178 10.17 11.22 -22.15
C PHE A 178 8.66 11.21 -22.13
N TYR A 179 8.09 12.42 -22.05
CA TYR A 179 6.65 12.64 -21.97
C TYR A 179 6.29 13.75 -22.97
N PRO A 180 6.03 13.39 -24.25
CA PRO A 180 5.55 14.35 -25.23
C PRO A 180 4.23 14.95 -24.76
N GLU A 181 4.11 16.27 -24.78
CA GLU A 181 2.88 16.94 -24.44
C GLU A 181 1.78 16.62 -25.45
N GLY A 182 0.62 16.20 -24.97
CA GLY A 182 -0.43 15.67 -25.83
C GLY A 182 -0.35 14.16 -26.06
N GLY A 183 0.79 13.51 -25.78
CA GLY A 183 1.03 12.07 -25.84
C GLY A 183 1.97 11.59 -26.94
N HIS A 184 2.24 12.36 -27.99
CA HIS A 184 3.10 12.01 -29.11
C HIS A 184 3.78 13.24 -29.73
N LEU A 185 4.83 13.03 -30.51
CA LEU A 185 5.50 14.06 -31.31
C LEU A 185 4.92 14.06 -32.69
N VAL A 186 4.74 15.24 -33.30
CA VAL A 186 4.20 15.38 -34.66
C VAL A 186 5.18 16.13 -35.55
N GLU A 187 5.55 15.53 -36.69
CA GLU A 187 6.44 16.15 -37.69
C GLU A 187 5.87 17.46 -38.24
N GLY A 188 6.76 18.42 -38.50
CA GLY A 188 6.40 19.72 -39.06
C GLY A 188 5.69 20.67 -38.09
N LEU A 189 5.50 20.24 -36.84
CA LEU A 189 4.88 21.06 -35.82
C LEU A 189 5.87 21.41 -34.71
N ARG A 190 5.54 22.49 -33.97
CA ARG A 190 6.19 22.80 -32.72
C ARG A 190 5.70 21.85 -31.62
N ASN A 191 6.62 21.16 -30.96
CA ASN A 191 6.32 20.19 -29.92
C ASN A 191 7.02 20.60 -28.61
N ARG A 192 6.47 20.13 -27.50
CA ARG A 192 7.05 20.26 -26.17
C ARG A 192 7.13 18.86 -25.52
N VAL A 193 8.28 18.54 -24.93
CA VAL A 193 8.54 17.24 -24.29
C VAL A 193 9.05 17.51 -22.89
N ALA A 194 8.34 16.98 -21.89
CA ALA A 194 8.89 16.86 -20.57
C ALA A 194 9.72 15.57 -20.47
N PHE A 195 10.71 15.60 -19.59
CA PHE A 195 11.53 14.45 -19.29
C PHE A 195 11.78 14.33 -17.79
N ALA A 196 12.06 13.14 -17.33
CA ALA A 196 12.49 12.87 -15.96
C ALA A 196 13.77 12.04 -15.98
N ILE A 197 14.79 12.52 -15.27
CA ILE A 197 16.09 11.89 -15.14
C ILE A 197 16.20 11.26 -13.76
N THR A 198 16.47 9.98 -13.72
CA THR A 198 16.67 9.23 -12.48
C THR A 198 17.94 8.40 -12.54
N ASN A 199 18.52 8.09 -11.39
CA ASN A 199 19.53 7.06 -11.27
C ASN A 199 18.87 5.66 -11.38
N LYS A 200 19.65 4.59 -11.30
CA LYS A 200 19.13 3.21 -11.36
C LYS A 200 18.15 2.88 -10.23
N GLN A 201 18.29 3.50 -9.10
CA GLN A 201 17.50 3.28 -7.92
C GLN A 201 16.18 4.09 -7.93
N GLY A 202 16.00 4.95 -8.94
CA GLY A 202 14.81 5.81 -9.05
C GLY A 202 14.95 7.16 -8.35
N GLY A 203 16.14 7.46 -7.77
CA GLY A 203 16.44 8.78 -7.23
C GLY A 203 16.56 9.84 -8.32
N SER A 204 16.07 11.05 -8.06
CA SER A 204 16.10 12.19 -9.01
C SER A 204 17.51 12.67 -9.25
N VAL A 205 17.83 13.03 -10.50
CA VAL A 205 19.15 13.50 -10.89
C VAL A 205 19.04 14.85 -11.58
N GLU A 206 19.79 15.84 -11.08
CA GLU A 206 19.92 17.15 -11.73
C GLU A 206 20.92 17.09 -12.88
N ALA A 207 20.54 17.69 -14.01
CA ALA A 207 21.39 17.65 -15.21
C ALA A 207 21.16 18.83 -16.16
N THR A 208 22.18 19.17 -16.94
CA THR A 208 22.04 20.01 -18.14
C THR A 208 21.86 19.12 -19.37
N CYS A 209 21.01 19.55 -20.28
CA CYS A 209 20.60 18.75 -21.42
C CYS A 209 20.71 19.51 -22.73
N ARG A 210 21.13 18.82 -23.80
CA ARG A 210 21.12 19.31 -25.17
C ARG A 210 20.33 18.39 -26.07
N LEU A 211 19.36 18.95 -26.79
CA LEU A 211 18.59 18.20 -27.79
C LEU A 211 19.31 18.30 -29.13
N MET A 212 19.60 17.19 -29.72
CA MET A 212 20.39 17.07 -30.96
C MET A 212 19.58 16.39 -32.05
N ALA A 213 19.72 16.89 -33.30
CA ALA A 213 19.32 16.22 -34.53
C ALA A 213 20.60 15.90 -35.29
N GLY A 214 21.10 14.67 -35.24
CA GLY A 214 22.47 14.35 -35.67
C GLY A 214 23.48 15.19 -34.89
N ASP A 215 24.31 15.96 -35.61
CA ASP A 215 25.32 16.83 -35.00
C ASP A 215 24.82 18.25 -34.73
N ARG A 216 23.59 18.59 -35.14
CA ARG A 216 23.01 19.91 -34.95
C ARG A 216 22.26 20.03 -33.60
N GLU A 217 22.67 21.00 -32.79
CA GLU A 217 21.92 21.33 -31.56
C GLU A 217 20.61 22.01 -31.94
N VAL A 218 19.50 21.44 -31.50
CA VAL A 218 18.14 21.95 -31.73
C VAL A 218 17.67 22.84 -30.58
N ALA A 219 17.97 22.41 -29.35
CA ALA A 219 17.59 23.16 -28.15
C ALA A 219 18.51 22.78 -26.97
N ARG A 220 18.54 23.66 -25.98
CA ARG A 220 19.23 23.43 -24.71
C ARG A 220 18.29 23.68 -23.54
N THR A 221 18.37 22.83 -22.51
CA THR A 221 17.58 22.93 -21.32
C THR A 221 18.32 22.33 -20.11
N ALA A 222 17.69 22.37 -18.95
CA ALA A 222 18.17 21.71 -17.74
C ALA A 222 16.98 21.14 -16.97
N THR A 223 17.26 20.28 -16.02
CA THR A 223 16.28 19.91 -14.99
C THR A 223 15.89 21.15 -14.19
N GLN A 224 14.62 21.23 -13.82
CA GLN A 224 14.05 22.38 -13.11
C GLN A 224 13.71 22.01 -11.67
N ARG A 225 13.16 20.81 -11.46
CA ARG A 225 12.78 20.31 -10.15
C ARG A 225 12.78 18.78 -10.14
N GLU A 226 13.43 18.19 -9.15
CA GLU A 226 13.39 16.74 -8.89
C GLU A 226 13.73 15.90 -10.14
N GLY A 227 14.78 16.28 -10.83
CA GLY A 227 15.23 15.60 -12.05
C GLY A 227 14.30 15.77 -13.25
N ARG A 228 13.24 16.59 -13.14
CA ARG A 228 12.30 16.86 -14.23
C ARG A 228 12.71 18.11 -14.99
N GLY A 229 12.54 18.06 -16.29
CA GLY A 229 12.79 19.20 -17.18
C GLY A 229 11.85 19.18 -18.38
N VAL A 230 11.89 20.25 -19.16
CA VAL A 230 11.07 20.41 -20.35
C VAL A 230 11.91 21.03 -21.47
N VAL A 231 11.65 20.61 -22.71
CA VAL A 231 12.26 21.19 -23.90
C VAL A 231 11.18 21.41 -24.98
N GLU A 232 11.28 22.54 -25.66
CA GLU A 232 10.38 22.95 -26.74
C GLU A 232 11.18 23.12 -28.03
N PHE A 233 10.67 22.56 -29.11
CA PHE A 233 11.36 22.56 -30.41
C PHE A 233 10.42 22.36 -31.58
N ASP A 234 10.88 22.73 -32.77
CA ASP A 234 10.21 22.41 -34.01
C ASP A 234 10.67 21.02 -34.48
N CYS A 235 9.69 20.08 -34.57
CA CYS A 235 9.96 18.69 -34.86
C CYS A 235 10.13 18.46 -36.37
N GLY A 236 11.30 18.03 -36.80
CA GLY A 236 11.55 17.55 -38.16
C GLY A 236 11.37 16.05 -38.29
N ALA A 237 11.71 15.51 -39.46
CA ALA A 237 11.73 14.06 -39.72
C ALA A 237 12.98 13.36 -39.18
N GLU A 238 14.01 14.12 -38.81
CA GLU A 238 15.27 13.57 -38.30
C GLU A 238 15.10 13.01 -36.87
N PRO A 239 15.66 11.85 -36.55
CA PRO A 239 15.67 11.32 -35.19
C PRO A 239 16.35 12.29 -34.22
N LEU A 240 15.73 12.48 -33.07
CA LEU A 240 16.22 13.36 -32.01
C LEU A 240 16.83 12.58 -30.87
N THR A 241 17.90 13.10 -30.27
CA THR A 241 18.58 12.53 -29.12
C THR A 241 18.79 13.60 -28.05
N LEU A 242 18.56 13.25 -26.78
CA LEU A 242 18.86 14.09 -25.63
C LEU A 242 20.22 13.69 -25.07
N HIS A 243 21.15 14.63 -25.11
CA HIS A 243 22.47 14.50 -24.47
C HIS A 243 22.37 15.08 -23.06
N VAL A 244 22.56 14.23 -22.08
CA VAL A 244 22.44 14.55 -20.64
C VAL A 244 23.84 14.64 -20.05
N ASP A 245 24.11 15.73 -19.34
CA ASP A 245 25.30 15.92 -18.52
C ASP A 245 24.88 16.15 -17.08
N ALA A 246 25.04 15.13 -16.25
CA ALA A 246 24.71 15.10 -14.83
C ALA A 246 25.96 15.24 -13.93
N GLY A 247 27.04 15.82 -14.43
CA GLY A 247 28.29 16.02 -13.67
C GLY A 247 28.88 14.71 -13.18
N GLU A 248 28.98 14.55 -11.85
CA GLU A 248 29.54 13.33 -11.24
C GLU A 248 28.70 12.07 -11.47
N ALA A 249 27.37 12.22 -11.66
CA ALA A 249 26.49 11.12 -12.00
C ALA A 249 26.69 10.60 -13.43
N GLY A 250 27.46 11.33 -14.26
CA GLY A 250 27.91 10.89 -15.58
C GLY A 250 27.19 11.59 -16.74
N ARG A 251 27.56 11.15 -17.95
CA ARG A 251 27.00 11.63 -19.21
C ARG A 251 26.40 10.49 -19.98
N ALA A 252 25.26 10.73 -20.61
CA ALA A 252 24.58 9.72 -21.41
C ALA A 252 23.73 10.38 -22.51
N THR A 253 23.41 9.60 -23.53
CA THR A 253 22.58 10.03 -24.67
C THR A 253 21.38 9.11 -24.79
N PHE A 254 20.19 9.69 -24.96
CA PHE A 254 18.93 8.97 -25.03
C PHE A 254 18.14 9.38 -26.28
N PRO A 255 17.63 8.43 -27.06
CA PRO A 255 16.76 8.73 -28.18
C PRO A 255 15.40 9.20 -27.68
N LEU A 256 14.85 10.25 -28.29
CA LEU A 256 13.46 10.64 -28.09
C LEU A 256 12.53 9.63 -28.75
N PRO A 257 11.24 9.57 -28.32
CA PRO A 257 10.21 8.83 -29.04
C PRO A 257 10.15 9.27 -30.51
N ALA A 258 9.86 8.32 -31.39
CA ALA A 258 9.69 8.63 -32.82
C ALA A 258 8.51 9.59 -33.03
N SER A 259 8.67 10.52 -33.99
CA SER A 259 7.59 11.43 -34.38
C SER A 259 6.60 10.74 -35.33
N GLU A 260 5.35 11.17 -35.24
CA GLU A 260 4.27 10.74 -36.12
C GLU A 260 4.07 11.77 -37.24
N LYS A 261 3.74 11.30 -38.45
CA LYS A 261 3.46 12.17 -39.60
C LYS A 261 2.08 12.84 -39.54
N SER A 262 1.15 12.19 -38.80
CA SER A 262 -0.24 12.64 -38.66
C SER A 262 -0.57 12.75 -37.18
N GLY A 263 -1.15 13.88 -36.77
CA GLY A 263 -1.55 14.10 -35.38
C GLY A 263 -1.74 15.56 -35.03
N CYS A 264 -2.04 15.78 -33.75
CA CYS A 264 -2.19 17.11 -33.15
C CYS A 264 -1.10 17.32 -32.09
N SER A 265 -0.38 18.45 -32.21
CA SER A 265 0.45 18.94 -31.10
C SER A 265 -0.41 19.82 -30.19
N VAL A 266 -0.43 19.50 -28.90
CA VAL A 266 -1.13 20.29 -27.88
C VAL A 266 -0.09 20.85 -26.93
N MET A 267 -0.13 22.16 -26.70
CA MET A 267 0.73 22.86 -25.77
C MET A 267 -0.10 23.77 -24.87
N ALA A 268 -0.05 23.50 -23.55
CA ALA A 268 -0.74 24.33 -22.56
C ALA A 268 0.24 25.29 -21.89
N ASN A 269 -0.12 26.56 -21.79
CA ASN A 269 0.58 27.53 -20.94
C ASN A 269 -0.26 27.80 -19.69
N ALA A 270 0.16 27.26 -18.55
CA ALA A 270 -0.48 27.34 -17.25
C ALA A 270 0.23 28.34 -16.31
N THR A 271 1.17 29.14 -16.79
CA THR A 271 1.93 30.09 -15.93
C THR A 271 1.18 31.40 -15.69
N ASP A 272 0.17 31.74 -16.48
CA ASP A 272 -0.74 32.86 -16.21
C ASP A 272 -1.55 32.59 -14.93
N SER A 273 -1.82 33.60 -14.11
CA SER A 273 -2.56 33.46 -12.84
C SER A 273 -4.09 33.41 -13.00
N ALA A 274 -4.61 33.84 -14.14
CA ALA A 274 -6.04 33.99 -14.37
C ALA A 274 -6.63 32.89 -15.27
N ALA A 275 -5.84 32.35 -16.21
CA ALA A 275 -6.34 31.41 -17.20
C ALA A 275 -5.26 30.52 -17.77
N VAL A 276 -5.63 29.33 -18.19
CA VAL A 276 -4.80 28.48 -19.03
C VAL A 276 -5.03 28.81 -20.50
N SER A 277 -3.94 28.90 -21.28
CA SER A 277 -3.97 29.03 -22.73
C SER A 277 -3.49 27.73 -23.37
N VAL A 278 -4.32 27.15 -24.23
CA VAL A 278 -4.04 25.87 -24.89
C VAL A 278 -3.92 26.11 -26.39
N ARG A 279 -2.78 25.79 -26.96
CA ARG A 279 -2.51 25.86 -28.39
C ARG A 279 -2.60 24.46 -28.99
N ILE A 280 -3.43 24.30 -30.01
CA ILE A 280 -3.62 23.04 -30.75
C ILE A 280 -3.19 23.26 -32.19
N ALA A 281 -2.17 22.57 -32.65
CA ALA A 281 -1.70 22.58 -34.01
C ALA A 281 -1.89 21.19 -34.63
N ALA A 282 -2.21 21.13 -35.90
CA ALA A 282 -2.52 19.89 -36.60
C ALA A 282 -1.63 19.68 -37.81
N SER A 283 -1.29 18.45 -38.12
CA SER A 283 -0.68 18.03 -39.36
C SER A 283 -1.57 18.35 -40.57
N ALA A 284 -0.98 18.36 -41.77
CA ALA A 284 -1.66 18.82 -42.97
C ALA A 284 -2.93 18.01 -43.34
N ASP A 285 -2.91 16.72 -43.05
CA ASP A 285 -4.01 15.77 -43.35
C ASP A 285 -5.20 15.91 -42.40
N LEU A 286 -5.02 16.52 -41.23
CA LEU A 286 -6.11 16.78 -40.27
C LEU A 286 -6.71 18.18 -40.42
N ARG A 287 -6.22 19.01 -41.36
CA ARG A 287 -6.78 20.34 -41.61
C ARG A 287 -8.21 20.23 -42.15
N GLY A 288 -9.09 21.09 -41.67
CA GLY A 288 -10.48 21.07 -42.01
C GLY A 288 -11.35 20.12 -41.20
N GLN A 289 -10.74 19.25 -40.41
CA GLN A 289 -11.49 18.34 -39.53
C GLN A 289 -12.05 19.09 -38.30
N LYS A 290 -13.27 18.73 -37.94
CA LYS A 290 -13.86 19.16 -36.67
C LYS A 290 -13.32 18.31 -35.52
N VAL A 291 -13.03 18.95 -34.43
CA VAL A 291 -12.59 18.29 -33.19
C VAL A 291 -13.34 18.85 -32.00
N GLY A 292 -13.49 18.01 -30.98
CA GLY A 292 -13.95 18.39 -29.65
C GLY A 292 -12.79 18.55 -28.70
N VAL A 293 -12.84 19.59 -27.92
CA VAL A 293 -11.91 19.81 -26.81
C VAL A 293 -12.69 19.64 -25.50
N ALA A 294 -12.55 18.46 -24.90
CA ALA A 294 -13.24 18.09 -23.67
C ALA A 294 -12.40 18.42 -22.44
N TRP A 295 -13.01 19.04 -21.47
CA TRP A 295 -12.44 19.38 -20.18
C TRP A 295 -13.10 18.54 -19.10
N THR A 296 -12.32 17.77 -18.37
CA THR A 296 -12.80 16.76 -17.44
C THR A 296 -12.13 16.93 -16.08
N ASN A 297 -12.87 16.78 -14.99
CA ASN A 297 -12.37 16.70 -13.63
C ASN A 297 -13.17 15.61 -12.90
N GLY A 298 -12.51 14.80 -12.05
CA GLY A 298 -13.18 13.73 -11.31
C GLY A 298 -13.95 12.71 -12.18
N GLY A 299 -13.58 12.58 -13.47
CA GLY A 299 -14.29 11.75 -14.45
C GLY A 299 -15.54 12.41 -15.06
N HIS A 300 -15.85 13.64 -14.68
CA HIS A 300 -16.96 14.40 -15.23
C HIS A 300 -16.45 15.39 -16.29
N THR A 301 -16.96 15.27 -17.52
CA THR A 301 -16.73 16.25 -18.59
C THR A 301 -17.69 17.42 -18.40
N TYR A 302 -17.16 18.54 -17.90
CA TYR A 302 -17.94 19.74 -17.60
C TYR A 302 -17.99 20.75 -18.74
N SER A 303 -17.13 20.59 -19.76
CA SER A 303 -17.11 21.44 -20.94
C SER A 303 -16.56 20.64 -22.13
N CYS A 304 -17.24 20.77 -23.29
CA CYS A 304 -16.74 20.24 -24.56
C CYS A 304 -16.98 21.28 -25.63
N LEU A 305 -15.88 21.85 -26.17
CA LEU A 305 -15.92 22.87 -27.20
C LEU A 305 -15.61 22.27 -28.57
N GLU A 306 -16.43 22.53 -29.56
CA GLU A 306 -16.12 22.13 -30.93
C GLU A 306 -15.33 23.23 -31.63
N THR A 307 -14.33 22.81 -32.38
CA THR A 307 -13.52 23.70 -33.22
C THR A 307 -13.06 22.98 -34.48
N THR A 308 -12.62 23.73 -35.47
CA THR A 308 -12.08 23.18 -36.72
C THR A 308 -10.56 23.42 -36.77
N LEU A 309 -9.81 22.36 -37.04
CA LEU A 309 -8.36 22.43 -37.17
C LEU A 309 -8.01 23.16 -38.48
N GLY A 310 -7.21 24.21 -38.38
CA GLY A 310 -6.81 25.06 -39.50
C GLY A 310 -5.35 24.88 -39.92
N GLY A 311 -4.92 25.68 -40.89
CA GLY A 311 -3.49 25.83 -41.22
C GLY A 311 -2.67 26.58 -40.17
N SER A 312 -3.37 27.41 -39.36
CA SER A 312 -2.80 28.06 -38.17
C SER A 312 -3.25 27.36 -36.90
N PRO A 313 -2.45 27.33 -35.82
CA PRO A 313 -2.86 26.74 -34.57
C PRO A 313 -4.13 27.39 -34.00
N VAL A 314 -5.02 26.59 -33.48
CA VAL A 314 -6.16 27.05 -32.69
C VAL A 314 -5.67 27.34 -31.27
N THR A 315 -5.98 28.52 -30.75
CA THR A 315 -5.68 28.89 -29.35
C THR A 315 -6.98 29.05 -28.58
N LEU A 316 -7.12 28.26 -27.52
CA LEU A 316 -8.25 28.32 -26.59
C LEU A 316 -7.73 28.90 -25.28
N LYS A 317 -8.46 29.85 -24.72
CA LYS A 317 -8.21 30.38 -23.38
C LYS A 317 -9.37 30.02 -22.47
N LYS A 318 -9.06 29.43 -21.31
CA LYS A 318 -10.06 29.07 -20.29
C LYS A 318 -9.66 29.65 -18.94
N ALA A 319 -10.55 30.46 -18.37
CA ALA A 319 -10.32 31.05 -17.08
C ALA A 319 -10.31 29.97 -15.97
N TYR A 320 -9.40 30.08 -15.02
CA TYR A 320 -9.40 29.14 -13.89
C TYR A 320 -10.68 29.21 -13.06
N ALA A 321 -11.36 30.34 -13.04
CA ALA A 321 -12.68 30.50 -12.42
C ALA A 321 -13.78 29.60 -13.02
N GLU A 322 -13.58 29.12 -14.25
CA GLU A 322 -14.49 28.20 -14.97
C GLU A 322 -14.03 26.73 -14.87
N MET A 323 -12.99 26.47 -14.13
CA MET A 323 -12.40 25.14 -13.96
C MET A 323 -12.57 24.65 -12.52
N HIS A 324 -12.57 23.36 -12.34
CA HIS A 324 -12.57 22.75 -11.01
C HIS A 324 -11.18 22.74 -10.40
N ASP A 325 -11.09 22.89 -9.08
CA ASP A 325 -9.85 22.80 -8.32
C ASP A 325 -9.19 21.42 -8.48
N GLY A 326 -7.87 21.37 -8.44
CA GLY A 326 -7.10 20.12 -8.53
C GLY A 326 -6.78 19.69 -9.97
N VAL A 327 -6.67 18.38 -10.19
CA VAL A 327 -6.25 17.82 -11.48
C VAL A 327 -7.39 17.82 -12.47
N ASN A 328 -7.21 18.53 -13.57
CA ASN A 328 -8.11 18.54 -14.72
C ASN A 328 -7.46 17.81 -15.90
N GLN A 329 -8.26 17.26 -16.79
CA GLN A 329 -7.82 16.64 -18.03
C GLN A 329 -8.43 17.36 -19.21
N LEU A 330 -7.59 17.75 -20.17
CA LEU A 330 -7.99 18.18 -21.49
C LEU A 330 -7.82 17.02 -22.45
N THR A 331 -8.84 16.72 -23.26
CA THR A 331 -8.80 15.67 -24.28
C THR A 331 -9.30 16.24 -25.61
N VAL A 332 -8.52 16.06 -26.67
CA VAL A 332 -8.89 16.42 -28.04
C VAL A 332 -9.37 15.16 -28.75
N ILE A 333 -10.62 15.15 -29.18
CA ILE A 333 -11.26 14.03 -29.89
C ILE A 333 -11.75 14.44 -31.28
N ASP A 334 -11.69 13.53 -32.22
CA ASP A 334 -12.27 13.73 -33.56
C ASP A 334 -13.78 13.38 -33.60
N GLU A 335 -14.40 13.53 -34.72
CA GLU A 335 -15.81 13.21 -34.92
C GLU A 335 -16.16 11.74 -34.71
N HIS A 336 -15.14 10.84 -34.70
CA HIS A 336 -15.33 9.42 -34.47
C HIS A 336 -14.98 9.00 -33.02
N GLY A 337 -14.73 9.96 -32.10
CA GLY A 337 -14.32 9.72 -30.73
C GLY A 337 -12.86 9.22 -30.61
N ARG A 338 -12.04 9.34 -31.66
CA ARG A 338 -10.63 9.02 -31.55
C ARG A 338 -9.90 10.13 -30.80
N ILE A 339 -9.17 9.76 -29.77
CA ILE A 339 -8.33 10.69 -28.98
C ILE A 339 -7.13 11.08 -29.84
N LEU A 340 -7.05 12.36 -30.20
CA LEU A 340 -5.92 12.94 -30.96
C LEU A 340 -4.82 13.43 -30.04
N ALA A 341 -5.16 13.94 -28.85
CA ALA A 341 -4.20 14.36 -27.86
C ALA A 341 -4.86 14.45 -26.48
N SER A 342 -4.08 14.36 -25.42
CA SER A 342 -4.60 14.52 -24.06
C SER A 342 -3.55 15.08 -23.11
N ARG A 343 -3.94 15.96 -22.18
CA ARG A 343 -3.09 16.71 -21.28
C ARG A 343 -3.72 16.86 -19.90
N LEU A 344 -2.97 16.63 -18.84
CA LEU A 344 -3.36 16.99 -17.49
C LEU A 344 -3.00 18.45 -17.19
N LEU A 345 -3.83 19.11 -16.40
CA LEU A 345 -3.68 20.50 -15.98
C LEU A 345 -3.94 20.61 -14.49
N TRP A 346 -3.16 21.41 -13.81
CA TRP A 346 -3.35 21.72 -12.42
C TRP A 346 -4.07 23.05 -12.24
N VAL A 347 -5.10 23.04 -11.42
CA VAL A 347 -5.80 24.25 -10.98
C VAL A 347 -5.59 24.40 -9.48
N TYR A 348 -4.93 25.49 -9.09
CA TYR A 348 -4.68 25.78 -7.69
C TYR A 348 -6.00 25.92 -6.92
N PRO A 349 -6.15 25.27 -5.74
CA PRO A 349 -7.41 25.27 -5.01
C PRO A 349 -7.77 26.67 -4.50
N ARG A 350 -9.02 27.06 -4.66
CA ARG A 350 -9.58 28.35 -4.24
C ARG A 350 -10.66 28.16 -3.15
N GLU A 351 -11.47 27.11 -3.28
CA GLU A 351 -12.63 26.83 -2.43
C GLU A 351 -12.61 25.42 -1.84
N SER A 352 -11.76 24.54 -2.36
CA SER A 352 -11.71 23.12 -1.96
C SER A 352 -10.85 22.84 -0.73
N VAL A 353 -10.17 23.85 -0.17
CA VAL A 353 -9.33 23.71 1.04
C VAL A 353 -9.67 24.81 2.04
N HIS A 354 -9.94 24.39 3.28
CA HIS A 354 -10.28 25.26 4.38
C HIS A 354 -9.26 25.11 5.52
N PRO A 355 -8.76 26.19 6.11
CA PRO A 355 -7.86 26.08 7.24
C PRO A 355 -8.61 25.64 8.51
N ILE A 356 -7.95 24.84 9.31
CA ILE A 356 -8.27 24.63 10.73
C ILE A 356 -7.30 25.53 11.51
N SER A 357 -7.77 26.32 12.45
CA SER A 357 -6.95 27.12 13.35
C SER A 357 -6.96 26.50 14.74
N VAL A 358 -5.78 26.38 15.34
CA VAL A 358 -5.63 25.86 16.71
C VAL A 358 -4.89 26.89 17.54
N THR A 359 -5.48 27.26 18.67
CA THR A 359 -4.90 28.22 19.60
C THR A 359 -4.90 27.64 21.01
N THR A 360 -3.95 28.09 21.83
CA THR A 360 -3.89 27.76 23.24
C THR A 360 -3.53 28.97 24.07
N THR A 361 -4.16 29.12 25.22
CA THR A 361 -3.81 30.15 26.22
C THR A 361 -2.72 29.67 27.17
N ASP A 362 -2.41 28.37 27.16
CA ASP A 362 -1.40 27.77 28.01
C ASP A 362 -0.01 27.94 27.39
N THR A 363 0.71 28.98 27.86
CA THR A 363 2.07 29.30 27.37
C THR A 363 3.17 28.41 27.95
N LEU A 364 2.88 27.68 29.02
CA LEU A 364 3.83 26.78 29.68
C LEU A 364 3.19 25.40 29.87
N MET A 365 3.68 24.44 29.10
CA MET A 365 3.34 23.03 29.31
C MET A 365 4.01 22.52 30.58
N ARG A 366 3.23 22.29 31.62
CA ARG A 366 3.72 21.73 32.89
C ARG A 366 3.27 20.28 32.97
N SER A 367 4.22 19.43 33.31
CA SER A 367 3.94 18.01 33.58
C SER A 367 2.72 17.81 34.49
N GLY A 368 1.83 16.93 34.08
CA GLY A 368 0.63 16.55 34.85
C GLY A 368 -0.50 17.60 34.86
N ARG A 369 -0.33 18.73 34.16
CA ARG A 369 -1.39 19.71 33.99
C ARG A 369 -2.03 19.55 32.61
N GLN A 370 -3.34 19.53 32.57
CA GLN A 370 -4.07 19.52 31.30
C GLN A 370 -3.83 20.83 30.54
N VAL A 371 -3.59 20.69 29.25
CA VAL A 371 -3.51 21.78 28.27
C VAL A 371 -4.83 21.83 27.54
N LYS A 372 -5.39 23.04 27.47
CA LYS A 372 -6.61 23.32 26.72
C LYS A 372 -6.25 23.95 25.38
N MET A 373 -6.84 23.46 24.30
CA MET A 373 -6.74 24.04 22.97
C MET A 373 -8.11 24.41 22.44
N GLU A 374 -8.21 25.57 21.86
CA GLU A 374 -9.39 26.07 21.16
C GLU A 374 -9.16 25.91 19.65
N ILE A 375 -10.18 25.43 18.96
CA ILE A 375 -10.11 25.09 17.55
C ILE A 375 -11.22 25.84 16.83
N ASP A 376 -10.84 26.55 15.77
CA ASP A 376 -11.76 27.20 14.86
C ASP A 376 -11.65 26.57 13.48
N ALA A 377 -12.76 26.11 12.95
CA ALA A 377 -12.88 25.48 11.63
C ALA A 377 -14.27 25.76 11.04
N ARG A 378 -14.63 25.09 9.94
CA ARG A 378 -16.00 25.24 9.41
C ARG A 378 -17.05 24.77 10.43
N PRO A 379 -18.22 25.44 10.49
CA PRO A 379 -19.31 25.04 11.37
C PRO A 379 -19.85 23.63 11.09
N ASN A 380 -20.19 22.91 12.17
CA ASN A 380 -20.78 21.56 12.11
C ASN A 380 -19.97 20.55 11.26
N THR A 381 -18.66 20.63 11.33
CA THR A 381 -17.78 19.68 10.65
C THR A 381 -17.13 18.73 11.65
N THR A 382 -16.87 17.51 11.20
CA THR A 382 -16.15 16.50 11.96
C THR A 382 -14.81 16.22 11.29
N PHE A 383 -13.73 16.29 12.06
CA PHE A 383 -12.38 16.01 11.62
C PHE A 383 -11.64 15.16 12.65
N SER A 384 -10.51 14.59 12.27
CA SER A 384 -9.62 13.87 13.18
C SER A 384 -8.45 14.74 13.59
N MET A 385 -8.01 14.59 14.83
CA MET A 385 -6.91 15.38 15.39
C MET A 385 -5.94 14.51 16.16
N ALA A 386 -4.67 14.69 15.86
CA ALA A 386 -3.55 14.14 16.61
C ALA A 386 -2.71 15.26 17.22
N ILE A 387 -2.26 15.04 18.45
CA ILE A 387 -1.21 15.87 19.07
C ILE A 387 -0.11 14.93 19.48
N THR A 388 1.09 15.18 18.97
CA THR A 388 2.26 14.34 19.22
C THR A 388 3.40 15.17 19.79
N ASP A 389 4.30 14.49 20.49
CA ASP A 389 5.54 15.09 20.96
C ASP A 389 6.48 15.32 19.77
N ALA A 390 6.73 16.60 19.44
CA ALA A 390 7.56 16.96 18.30
C ALA A 390 9.01 16.49 18.44
N ASP A 391 9.51 16.35 19.68
CA ASP A 391 10.87 15.87 19.95
C ASP A 391 11.05 14.37 19.61
N THR A 392 9.95 13.63 19.50
CA THR A 392 9.95 12.20 19.13
C THR A 392 9.50 11.94 17.70
N GLN A 393 9.37 12.98 16.89
CA GLN A 393 8.91 12.88 15.51
C GLN A 393 9.87 12.06 14.66
N THR A 394 9.35 11.11 13.90
CA THR A 394 10.13 10.15 13.11
C THR A 394 10.19 10.46 11.62
N GLY A 395 9.85 11.65 11.23
CA GLY A 395 9.83 12.10 9.86
C GLY A 395 8.61 12.94 9.57
N GLY A 396 8.70 13.84 8.62
CA GLY A 396 7.57 14.64 8.17
C GLY A 396 6.85 13.94 7.03
N TRP A 397 5.54 13.91 7.06
CA TRP A 397 4.76 13.76 5.86
C TRP A 397 4.34 15.13 5.37
N ASP A 398 4.50 15.28 4.10
CA ASP A 398 3.99 16.39 3.32
C ASP A 398 2.66 16.03 2.64
N HIS A 399 2.02 14.94 3.08
CA HIS A 399 0.73 14.50 2.60
C HIS A 399 -0.35 14.75 3.64
N ASN A 400 -1.38 15.48 3.24
CA ASN A 400 -2.58 15.71 4.02
C ASN A 400 -3.83 15.44 3.18
N ALA A 401 -5.01 15.62 3.75
CA ALA A 401 -6.28 15.40 3.04
C ALA A 401 -6.40 16.22 1.75
N ALA A 402 -5.92 17.47 1.75
CA ALA A 402 -5.97 18.35 0.58
C ALA A 402 -5.05 17.86 -0.55
N THR A 403 -3.79 17.54 -0.23
CA THR A 403 -2.84 17.00 -1.21
C THR A 403 -3.30 15.67 -1.80
N TRP A 404 -3.93 14.84 -0.98
CA TRP A 404 -4.49 13.57 -1.44
C TRP A 404 -5.66 13.78 -2.39
N LEU A 405 -6.69 14.52 -1.96
CA LEU A 405 -7.91 14.69 -2.74
C LEU A 405 -7.68 15.36 -4.08
N LEU A 406 -6.89 16.44 -4.09
CA LEU A 406 -6.77 17.32 -5.23
C LEU A 406 -5.63 16.93 -6.18
N LEU A 407 -4.62 16.19 -5.70
CA LEU A 407 -3.41 15.92 -6.47
C LEU A 407 -3.07 14.43 -6.53
N THR A 408 -2.62 13.84 -5.42
CA THR A 408 -1.95 12.54 -5.45
C THR A 408 -2.88 11.38 -5.74
N SER A 409 -4.17 11.46 -5.41
CA SER A 409 -5.16 10.41 -5.71
C SER A 409 -5.50 10.29 -7.21
N ASP A 410 -5.19 11.30 -8.01
CA ASP A 410 -5.50 11.34 -9.44
C ASP A 410 -4.27 11.13 -10.32
N LEU A 411 -3.09 11.01 -9.70
CA LEU A 411 -1.81 10.82 -10.38
C LEU A 411 -1.17 9.50 -9.98
N ARG A 412 -0.47 8.88 -10.91
CA ARG A 412 0.23 7.62 -10.67
C ARG A 412 1.65 7.88 -10.17
N GLY A 413 2.08 7.02 -9.24
CA GLY A 413 3.43 7.02 -8.72
C GLY A 413 3.62 7.96 -7.56
N TYR A 414 4.82 7.93 -7.01
CA TYR A 414 5.20 8.75 -5.87
C TYR A 414 5.43 10.21 -6.28
N ILE A 415 4.83 11.14 -5.57
CA ILE A 415 5.04 12.58 -5.72
C ILE A 415 5.76 13.06 -4.47
N ARG A 416 6.96 13.58 -4.67
CA ARG A 416 7.76 14.14 -3.60
C ARG A 416 7.22 15.51 -3.22
N ASN A 417 7.14 15.81 -1.90
CA ASN A 417 6.66 17.10 -1.38
C ASN A 417 5.37 17.60 -2.07
N PRO A 418 4.25 16.87 -2.02
CA PRO A 418 3.03 17.29 -2.69
C PRO A 418 2.44 18.58 -2.11
N GLU A 419 2.72 18.92 -0.84
CA GLU A 419 2.31 20.18 -0.23
C GLU A 419 2.88 21.40 -0.96
N TYR A 420 4.08 21.30 -1.52
CA TYR A 420 4.68 22.36 -2.31
C TYR A 420 3.74 22.93 -3.38
N TYR A 421 2.96 22.07 -4.04
CA TYR A 421 2.04 22.48 -5.10
C TYR A 421 0.78 23.20 -4.58
N LEU A 422 0.59 23.23 -3.26
CA LEU A 422 -0.52 23.89 -2.58
C LEU A 422 -0.05 25.08 -1.72
N GLU A 423 1.26 25.26 -1.50
CA GLU A 423 1.80 26.33 -0.64
C GLU A 423 1.52 27.74 -1.21
N ALA A 424 1.68 27.91 -2.52
CA ALA A 424 1.51 29.21 -3.15
C ALA A 424 1.00 29.10 -4.60
N ASN A 425 0.40 30.17 -5.08
CA ASN A 425 -0.06 30.32 -6.45
C ASN A 425 0.77 31.38 -7.23
N ASP A 426 2.07 31.36 -7.07
CA ASP A 426 3.00 32.19 -7.82
C ASP A 426 3.45 31.49 -9.13
N ILE A 427 4.25 32.17 -9.94
CA ILE A 427 4.68 31.65 -11.24
C ILE A 427 5.56 30.41 -11.11
N GLU A 428 6.37 30.32 -10.04
CA GLU A 428 7.27 29.18 -9.82
C GLU A 428 6.48 27.92 -9.47
N HIS A 429 5.53 28.02 -8.53
CA HIS A 429 4.67 26.90 -8.14
C HIS A 429 3.78 26.46 -9.31
N ARG A 430 3.22 27.38 -10.09
CA ARG A 430 2.44 27.01 -11.29
C ARG A 430 3.28 26.32 -12.35
N ALA A 431 4.51 26.79 -12.62
CA ALA A 431 5.41 26.15 -13.57
C ALA A 431 5.83 24.74 -13.12
N ALA A 432 6.13 24.59 -11.84
CA ALA A 432 6.44 23.28 -11.26
C ALA A 432 5.25 22.32 -11.32
N ALA A 433 4.03 22.80 -11.05
CA ALA A 433 2.81 22.00 -11.17
C ALA A 433 2.51 21.62 -12.61
N ASP A 434 2.70 22.52 -13.58
CA ASP A 434 2.54 22.24 -15.01
C ASP A 434 3.51 21.16 -15.47
N LEU A 435 4.77 21.23 -15.04
CA LEU A 435 5.77 20.21 -15.32
C LEU A 435 5.42 18.86 -14.68
N LEU A 436 4.90 18.86 -13.45
CA LEU A 436 4.40 17.64 -12.80
C LEU A 436 3.27 17.01 -13.62
N MET A 437 2.30 17.80 -14.09
CA MET A 437 1.19 17.33 -14.91
C MET A 437 1.62 16.74 -16.24
N MET A 438 2.75 17.17 -16.79
CA MET A 438 3.32 16.57 -18.00
C MET A 438 3.96 15.22 -17.72
N VAL A 439 4.69 15.09 -16.61
CA VAL A 439 5.48 13.88 -16.27
C VAL A 439 4.61 12.80 -15.65
N GLN A 440 3.69 13.13 -14.75
CA GLN A 440 2.78 12.18 -14.11
C GLN A 440 1.54 11.89 -14.96
N GLY A 441 1.73 11.62 -16.24
CA GLY A 441 0.66 11.51 -17.23
C GLY A 441 -0.40 10.41 -17.03
N TRP A 442 -0.35 9.64 -15.92
CA TRP A 442 -1.39 8.68 -15.60
C TRP A 442 -2.69 9.41 -15.24
N ARG A 443 -3.78 8.77 -15.61
CA ARG A 443 -5.12 9.27 -15.38
C ARG A 443 -5.94 8.22 -14.67
N ARG A 444 -6.55 8.61 -13.57
CA ARG A 444 -7.52 7.77 -12.87
C ARG A 444 -8.72 7.43 -13.75
N TYR A 445 -9.05 8.34 -14.65
CA TYR A 445 -10.21 8.24 -15.54
C TYR A 445 -9.76 8.03 -16.99
N ASP A 446 -10.02 6.85 -17.53
CA ASP A 446 -9.72 6.54 -18.94
C ASP A 446 -10.86 6.95 -19.84
N PHE A 447 -10.70 8.08 -20.51
CA PHE A 447 -11.70 8.63 -21.40
C PHE A 447 -12.12 7.64 -22.50
N LYS A 448 -11.18 6.86 -23.06
CA LYS A 448 -11.46 5.85 -24.09
C LYS A 448 -12.45 4.77 -23.62
N THR A 449 -12.34 4.34 -22.36
CA THR A 449 -13.29 3.41 -21.76
C THR A 449 -14.61 4.10 -21.47
N MET A 450 -14.58 5.34 -21.00
CA MET A 450 -15.78 6.10 -20.62
C MET A 450 -16.64 6.47 -21.82
N GLU A 451 -16.06 6.76 -22.97
CA GLU A 451 -16.77 7.04 -24.22
C GLU A 451 -17.25 5.78 -24.95
N GLY A 452 -16.99 4.58 -24.41
CA GLY A 452 -17.45 3.32 -24.98
C GLY A 452 -16.57 2.72 -26.08
N LYS A 453 -15.34 3.23 -26.30
CA LYS A 453 -14.39 2.68 -27.27
C LYS A 453 -13.60 1.49 -26.75
N SER A 454 -13.60 1.23 -25.45
CA SER A 454 -13.10 0.01 -24.84
C SER A 454 -14.09 -0.56 -23.83
N ASN A 455 -14.05 -1.88 -23.64
CA ASN A 455 -14.97 -2.56 -22.73
C ASN A 455 -14.53 -2.38 -21.29
N PHE A 456 -15.46 -1.98 -20.43
CA PHE A 456 -15.30 -2.03 -18.99
C PHE A 456 -15.88 -3.33 -18.44
N ASN A 457 -15.04 -4.16 -17.84
CA ASN A 457 -15.44 -5.42 -17.25
C ASN A 457 -15.53 -5.29 -15.73
N LYS A 458 -16.71 -5.02 -15.20
CA LYS A 458 -16.95 -4.96 -13.76
C LYS A 458 -16.84 -6.36 -13.14
N GLN A 459 -15.78 -6.59 -12.37
CA GLN A 459 -15.53 -7.86 -11.69
C GLN A 459 -16.02 -7.87 -10.23
N HIS A 460 -16.01 -6.72 -9.58
CA HIS A 460 -16.30 -6.58 -8.15
C HIS A 460 -17.55 -5.74 -7.93
N GLY A 461 -18.47 -6.28 -7.11
CA GLY A 461 -19.68 -5.56 -6.67
C GLY A 461 -19.39 -4.52 -5.58
N ILE A 462 -20.37 -3.67 -5.34
CA ILE A 462 -20.39 -2.78 -4.19
C ILE A 462 -20.77 -3.61 -2.96
N GLU A 463 -20.05 -3.47 -1.87
CA GLU A 463 -20.35 -4.12 -0.60
C GLU A 463 -21.09 -3.16 0.33
N ASP A 464 -22.42 -3.08 0.13
CA ASP A 464 -23.32 -2.33 1.03
C ASP A 464 -23.58 -3.04 2.37
N LYS A 465 -23.12 -4.29 2.50
CA LYS A 465 -23.16 -5.15 3.69
C LYS A 465 -21.90 -6.01 3.74
N LEU A 466 -21.76 -6.78 4.80
CA LEU A 466 -20.81 -7.89 4.82
C LEU A 466 -21.34 -9.03 3.96
N TYR A 467 -20.51 -9.55 3.06
CA TYR A 467 -20.84 -10.67 2.20
C TYR A 467 -19.87 -11.83 2.39
N ILE A 468 -20.40 -13.05 2.28
CA ILE A 468 -19.64 -14.26 2.10
C ILE A 468 -19.99 -14.80 0.72
N ASP A 469 -19.02 -14.83 -0.17
CA ASP A 469 -19.17 -15.34 -1.53
C ASP A 469 -18.07 -16.34 -1.88
N GLY A 470 -18.35 -17.20 -2.83
CA GLY A 470 -17.40 -18.21 -3.22
C GLY A 470 -17.95 -19.19 -4.25
N LYS A 471 -17.30 -20.33 -4.34
CA LYS A 471 -17.62 -21.35 -5.32
C LYS A 471 -17.49 -22.76 -4.78
N VAL A 472 -18.39 -23.64 -5.17
CA VAL A 472 -18.35 -25.06 -4.83
C VAL A 472 -17.73 -25.87 -5.98
N HIS A 473 -16.80 -26.75 -5.66
CA HIS A 473 -16.08 -27.62 -6.60
C HIS A 473 -16.18 -29.09 -6.21
N ILE A 474 -15.99 -29.97 -7.17
CA ILE A 474 -15.80 -31.45 -6.93
C ILE A 474 -14.31 -31.73 -6.87
N GLN A 475 -13.85 -32.40 -5.81
CA GLN A 475 -12.45 -32.69 -5.56
C GLN A 475 -11.71 -33.47 -6.68
N LYS A 476 -12.39 -34.39 -7.35
CA LYS A 476 -11.77 -35.30 -8.35
C LYS A 476 -11.89 -34.84 -9.82
N ARG A 477 -12.69 -33.86 -10.10
CA ARG A 477 -12.92 -33.38 -11.48
C ARG A 477 -13.08 -31.90 -11.40
N LYS A 478 -12.25 -31.11 -11.99
CA LYS A 478 -12.38 -29.62 -12.08
C LYS A 478 -13.76 -29.17 -12.63
N LYS A 479 -14.81 -29.91 -12.31
CA LYS A 479 -16.16 -29.68 -12.76
C LYS A 479 -16.92 -28.91 -11.69
N THR A 480 -17.46 -27.77 -12.06
CA THR A 480 -18.38 -27.00 -11.24
C THR A 480 -19.65 -27.82 -10.95
N VAL A 481 -20.18 -27.64 -9.77
CA VAL A 481 -21.39 -28.33 -9.32
C VAL A 481 -22.49 -27.30 -9.18
N ASP A 482 -23.57 -27.51 -9.91
CA ASP A 482 -24.76 -26.66 -9.87
C ASP A 482 -25.75 -27.12 -8.77
N ASN A 483 -26.53 -26.17 -8.28
CA ASN A 483 -27.65 -26.40 -7.38
C ASN A 483 -27.29 -27.20 -6.11
N VAL A 484 -26.19 -26.86 -5.47
CA VAL A 484 -25.83 -27.44 -4.18
C VAL A 484 -26.51 -26.65 -3.06
N ASP A 485 -27.24 -27.36 -2.22
CA ASP A 485 -27.82 -26.80 -1.01
C ASP A 485 -26.74 -26.68 0.05
N MET A 486 -26.64 -25.55 0.70
CA MET A 486 -25.69 -25.28 1.75
C MET A 486 -26.37 -24.73 2.99
N VAL A 487 -26.04 -25.30 4.12
CA VAL A 487 -26.29 -24.71 5.44
C VAL A 487 -25.01 -24.02 5.87
N VAL A 488 -25.14 -22.79 6.31
CA VAL A 488 -24.04 -21.96 6.77
C VAL A 488 -24.27 -21.61 8.22
N ALA A 489 -23.26 -21.84 9.03
CA ALA A 489 -23.30 -21.45 10.44
C ALA A 489 -22.06 -20.63 10.78
N LEU A 490 -22.25 -19.54 11.51
CA LEU A 490 -21.19 -18.75 12.11
C LEU A 490 -21.33 -18.78 13.61
N LYS A 491 -20.21 -18.86 14.31
CA LYS A 491 -20.13 -18.80 15.77
C LYS A 491 -18.93 -17.95 16.17
N ASN A 492 -19.10 -17.07 17.14
CA ASN A 492 -18.01 -16.32 17.75
C ASN A 492 -17.60 -16.92 19.11
N ASP A 493 -16.54 -16.38 19.69
CA ASP A 493 -16.03 -16.82 20.99
C ASP A 493 -16.98 -16.44 22.15
N ASP A 494 -17.82 -15.42 21.97
CA ASP A 494 -18.84 -14.98 22.95
C ASP A 494 -20.06 -15.92 23.00
N GLY A 495 -20.13 -16.86 22.05
CA GLY A 495 -21.21 -17.85 21.98
C GLY A 495 -22.36 -17.46 21.05
N ASP A 496 -22.32 -16.30 20.39
CA ASP A 496 -23.31 -15.91 19.40
C ASP A 496 -23.29 -16.86 18.21
N ARG A 497 -24.45 -17.09 17.63
CA ARG A 497 -24.61 -18.01 16.50
C ARG A 497 -25.52 -17.40 15.45
N LEU A 498 -25.07 -17.45 14.21
CA LEU A 498 -25.86 -17.12 13.04
C LEU A 498 -25.98 -18.37 12.16
N MET A 499 -27.17 -18.63 11.68
CA MET A 499 -27.40 -19.77 10.76
C MET A 499 -28.25 -19.32 9.60
N GLY A 500 -27.92 -19.86 8.42
CA GLY A 500 -28.65 -19.60 7.21
C GLY A 500 -28.56 -20.75 6.21
N GLN A 501 -29.34 -20.66 5.18
CA GLN A 501 -29.31 -21.59 4.05
C GLN A 501 -29.14 -20.81 2.76
N THR A 502 -28.36 -21.36 1.86
CA THR A 502 -28.16 -20.81 0.52
C THR A 502 -28.04 -21.96 -0.48
N ARG A 503 -28.11 -21.60 -1.77
CA ARG A 503 -27.92 -22.58 -2.86
C ARG A 503 -26.99 -21.97 -3.89
N THR A 504 -26.14 -22.79 -4.46
CA THR A 504 -25.29 -22.36 -5.57
C THR A 504 -26.09 -22.12 -6.85
N ASP A 505 -25.57 -21.22 -7.68
CA ASP A 505 -26.04 -21.04 -9.05
C ASP A 505 -25.62 -22.21 -9.97
N VAL A 506 -25.99 -22.10 -11.25
CA VAL A 506 -25.66 -23.10 -12.30
C VAL A 506 -24.14 -23.23 -12.56
N LYS A 507 -23.33 -22.29 -12.08
CA LYS A 507 -21.87 -22.31 -12.17
C LYS A 507 -21.20 -22.72 -10.87
N GLY A 508 -21.99 -23.09 -9.86
CA GLY A 508 -21.51 -23.42 -8.53
C GLY A 508 -21.15 -22.25 -7.66
N ASN A 509 -21.44 -21.01 -8.05
CA ASN A 509 -21.15 -19.84 -7.23
C ASN A 509 -22.26 -19.65 -6.18
N PHE A 510 -21.87 -19.08 -5.05
CA PHE A 510 -22.78 -18.63 -4.01
C PHE A 510 -22.37 -17.25 -3.50
N ALA A 511 -23.34 -16.48 -3.04
CA ALA A 511 -23.14 -15.22 -2.32
C ALA A 511 -24.32 -15.00 -1.38
N PHE A 512 -24.05 -14.57 -0.17
CA PHE A 512 -25.08 -14.16 0.78
C PHE A 512 -24.56 -13.06 1.70
N ALA A 513 -25.46 -12.17 2.12
CA ALA A 513 -25.15 -11.14 3.10
C ALA A 513 -25.22 -11.72 4.52
N VAL A 514 -24.32 -11.26 5.38
CA VAL A 514 -24.40 -11.51 6.82
C VAL A 514 -24.73 -10.21 7.55
N PRO A 515 -25.40 -10.26 8.71
CA PRO A 515 -25.58 -9.11 9.57
C PRO A 515 -24.24 -8.45 9.94
N ASP A 516 -24.27 -7.22 10.42
CA ASP A 516 -23.09 -6.61 11.00
C ASP A 516 -22.59 -7.49 12.16
N CYS A 517 -21.44 -8.07 11.96
CA CYS A 517 -20.74 -8.87 12.97
C CYS A 517 -19.33 -8.35 13.12
N TYR A 518 -18.78 -8.52 14.29
CA TYR A 518 -17.50 -7.95 14.69
C TYR A 518 -16.53 -9.05 15.08
N ASN A 519 -15.22 -8.80 14.89
CA ASN A 519 -14.15 -9.72 15.20
C ASN A 519 -14.20 -11.03 14.39
N ASN A 520 -13.57 -12.07 14.90
CA ASN A 520 -13.43 -13.35 14.22
C ASN A 520 -14.59 -14.28 14.54
N TRP A 521 -15.07 -14.97 13.53
CA TRP A 521 -16.13 -15.95 13.62
C TRP A 521 -15.66 -17.28 13.03
N GLU A 522 -15.92 -18.37 13.71
CA GLU A 522 -15.85 -19.70 13.09
C GLU A 522 -16.97 -19.79 12.06
N LEU A 523 -16.63 -20.20 10.84
CA LEU A 523 -17.56 -20.35 9.72
C LEU A 523 -17.60 -21.81 9.30
N MET A 524 -18.79 -22.39 9.30
CA MET A 524 -19.02 -23.76 8.90
C MET A 524 -20.00 -23.84 7.74
N PHE A 525 -19.61 -24.57 6.71
CA PHE A 525 -20.48 -24.95 5.60
C PHE A 525 -20.82 -26.42 5.68
N ILE A 526 -22.08 -26.74 5.49
CA ILE A 526 -22.57 -28.10 5.30
C ILE A 526 -23.22 -28.16 3.93
N THR A 527 -22.72 -29.03 3.05
CA THR A 527 -23.16 -29.15 1.67
C THR A 527 -23.94 -30.43 1.43
N ALA A 528 -25.06 -30.34 0.73
CA ALA A 528 -25.86 -31.46 0.32
C ALA A 528 -26.36 -31.27 -1.12
N LYS A 529 -26.41 -32.38 -1.88
CA LYS A 529 -27.12 -32.43 -3.17
C LYS A 529 -28.09 -33.60 -3.13
N ASN A 530 -29.37 -33.30 -3.36
CA ASN A 530 -30.45 -34.32 -3.29
C ASN A 530 -30.41 -35.09 -1.97
N GLN A 531 -30.20 -34.41 -0.87
CA GLN A 531 -30.08 -34.99 0.49
C GLN A 531 -28.90 -35.96 0.71
N LYS A 532 -27.95 -36.05 -0.22
CA LYS A 532 -26.73 -36.85 -0.10
C LYS A 532 -25.53 -35.96 0.16
N PHE A 533 -24.77 -36.25 1.22
CA PHE A 533 -23.49 -35.62 1.46
C PHE A 533 -22.45 -36.15 0.48
N GLU A 534 -21.88 -35.26 -0.32
CA GLU A 534 -20.80 -35.57 -1.25
C GLU A 534 -19.54 -34.79 -0.88
N ASN A 535 -18.39 -35.22 -1.36
CA ASN A 535 -17.13 -34.51 -1.15
C ASN A 535 -17.07 -33.27 -2.02
N TYR A 536 -17.74 -32.20 -1.59
CA TYR A 536 -17.65 -30.90 -2.18
C TYR A 536 -16.56 -30.08 -1.49
N LEU A 537 -15.81 -29.34 -2.27
CA LEU A 537 -14.91 -28.31 -1.78
C LEU A 537 -15.62 -26.96 -1.90
N VAL A 538 -15.82 -26.31 -0.77
CA VAL A 538 -16.39 -24.98 -0.73
C VAL A 538 -15.24 -23.98 -0.70
N GLY A 539 -14.98 -23.28 -1.80
CA GLY A 539 -14.02 -22.20 -1.88
C GLY A 539 -14.69 -20.86 -1.52
N ILE A 540 -14.05 -20.05 -0.68
CA ILE A 540 -14.47 -18.71 -0.36
C ILE A 540 -13.63 -17.73 -1.14
N ASN A 541 -14.24 -16.69 -1.66
CA ASN A 541 -13.55 -15.65 -2.41
C ASN A 541 -12.93 -14.62 -1.47
N ARG A 542 -11.73 -14.91 -0.96
CA ARG A 542 -10.94 -14.04 -0.08
C ARG A 542 -9.73 -13.41 -0.78
N MET A 543 -9.35 -13.94 -1.94
CA MET A 543 -8.13 -13.60 -2.66
C MET A 543 -8.39 -12.51 -3.72
N PHE A 544 -8.92 -11.38 -3.28
CA PHE A 544 -9.15 -10.24 -4.15
C PHE A 544 -8.25 -9.05 -3.83
N ALA A 545 -7.34 -9.19 -2.89
CA ALA A 545 -6.44 -8.11 -2.49
C ALA A 545 -5.63 -7.56 -3.68
N PRO A 546 -5.39 -6.25 -3.75
CA PRO A 546 -4.54 -5.66 -4.78
C PRO A 546 -3.14 -6.23 -4.75
N THR A 547 -2.48 -6.29 -5.90
CA THR A 547 -1.06 -6.63 -5.94
C THR A 547 -0.26 -5.57 -5.18
N PRO A 548 0.71 -5.96 -4.32
CA PRO A 548 1.60 -5.00 -3.67
C PRO A 548 2.32 -4.14 -4.70
N ARG A 549 2.37 -2.83 -4.45
CA ARG A 549 3.11 -1.94 -5.34
C ARG A 549 4.61 -1.98 -5.07
N TYR A 550 5.38 -1.59 -6.05
CA TYR A 550 6.81 -1.35 -5.86
C TYR A 550 7.03 -0.02 -5.12
N ILE A 551 7.88 -0.04 -4.12
CA ILE A 551 8.32 1.14 -3.36
C ILE A 551 9.69 1.55 -3.88
N GLY A 552 9.77 2.75 -4.45
CA GLY A 552 11.02 3.30 -4.98
C GLY A 552 11.94 3.84 -3.89
N GLU A 553 13.26 3.82 -4.14
CA GLU A 553 14.25 4.40 -3.20
C GLU A 553 13.98 5.88 -2.90
N GLY A 554 13.56 6.65 -3.89
CA GLY A 554 13.26 8.07 -3.68
C GLY A 554 12.17 8.33 -2.64
N GLU A 555 11.24 7.39 -2.44
CA GLU A 555 10.22 7.47 -1.41
C GLU A 555 10.79 7.18 -0.01
N THR A 556 11.61 6.14 0.12
CA THR A 556 12.25 5.79 1.40
C THR A 556 13.32 6.80 1.79
N GLU A 557 14.11 7.28 0.86
CA GLU A 557 15.11 8.34 1.10
C GLU A 557 14.48 9.64 1.61
N GLN A 558 13.33 10.03 1.08
CA GLN A 558 12.63 11.22 1.57
C GLN A 558 12.17 11.04 3.01
N ILE A 559 11.63 9.88 3.35
CA ILE A 559 11.20 9.56 4.72
C ILE A 559 12.41 9.62 5.66
N GLU A 560 13.54 9.03 5.28
CA GLU A 560 14.78 9.06 6.06
C GLU A 560 15.35 10.48 6.20
N ALA A 561 15.36 11.26 5.14
CA ALA A 561 15.90 12.62 5.15
C ALA A 561 15.08 13.57 6.02
N LYS A 562 13.78 13.34 6.12
CA LYS A 562 12.87 14.13 6.97
C LYS A 562 12.82 13.64 8.41
N THR A 563 13.33 12.43 8.69
CA THR A 563 13.46 11.98 10.06
C THR A 563 14.41 12.95 10.78
N PRO A 564 13.95 13.74 11.74
CA PRO A 564 14.82 14.68 12.42
C PRO A 564 15.96 13.88 13.03
N ARG A 565 17.17 14.16 12.60
CA ARG A 565 18.34 13.86 13.44
C ARG A 565 18.21 14.84 14.59
N LEU A 566 17.45 14.48 15.59
CA LEU A 566 17.29 15.24 16.78
C LEU A 566 18.70 15.61 17.24
N ALA A 567 18.99 16.91 17.23
CA ALA A 567 20.20 17.39 17.84
C ALA A 567 20.10 16.93 19.30
N VAL A 568 20.85 15.88 19.61
CA VAL A 568 20.93 15.35 20.95
C VAL A 568 21.24 16.55 21.86
N ARG A 569 20.25 17.04 22.59
CA ARG A 569 20.52 17.77 23.81
C ARG A 569 21.20 16.73 24.69
N ARG A 570 22.54 16.71 24.68
CA ARG A 570 23.33 15.96 25.63
C ARG A 570 22.86 16.43 26.98
N ALA A 571 22.18 15.52 27.70
CA ALA A 571 22.12 15.68 29.14
C ALA A 571 23.56 15.91 29.60
N GLU A 572 23.89 17.09 30.08
CA GLU A 572 25.22 17.40 30.56
C GLU A 572 25.48 16.45 31.72
N LYS A 573 26.44 15.57 31.55
CA LYS A 573 26.96 14.77 32.63
C LYS A 573 27.75 15.70 33.54
N ASP A 574 27.51 15.62 34.82
CA ASP A 574 28.37 16.26 35.79
C ASP A 574 29.80 15.66 35.73
N HIS A 575 30.73 16.28 36.39
CA HIS A 575 32.14 15.84 36.41
C HIS A 575 32.35 14.44 36.98
N GLU A 576 31.31 13.84 37.59
CA GLU A 576 31.34 12.48 38.15
C GLU A 576 30.62 11.47 37.22
N GLY A 577 30.10 11.92 36.09
CA GLY A 577 29.43 11.06 35.10
C GLY A 577 27.96 10.77 35.39
N ASN A 578 27.35 11.45 36.34
CA ASN A 578 25.90 11.37 36.62
C ASN A 578 25.14 12.39 35.81
N TYR A 579 23.89 12.08 35.50
CA TYR A 579 23.01 13.02 34.81
C TYR A 579 22.47 14.05 35.80
N THR A 580 22.64 15.34 35.48
CA THR A 580 22.06 16.42 36.28
C THR A 580 20.54 16.43 36.04
N ILE A 581 19.77 16.12 37.04
CA ILE A 581 18.29 16.25 36.97
C ILE A 581 17.98 17.68 37.36
N LEU A 582 17.64 18.50 36.38
CA LEU A 582 17.08 19.83 36.61
C LEU A 582 15.67 19.65 37.16
N ASP A 583 15.53 19.77 38.42
CA ASP A 583 14.34 20.08 39.22
C ASP A 583 14.12 19.05 40.34
N GLY A 584 14.66 19.32 41.53
CA GLY A 584 14.16 18.92 42.87
C GLY A 584 13.68 17.50 43.12
N SER A 585 13.80 16.58 42.21
CA SER A 585 13.31 15.18 42.33
C SER A 585 14.37 14.27 42.90
N ILE A 586 14.03 13.57 44.00
CA ILE A 586 14.85 12.56 44.65
C ILE A 586 14.93 11.35 43.71
N SER A 587 16.14 11.01 43.24
CA SER A 587 16.43 9.77 42.52
C SER A 587 16.27 8.59 43.48
N LEU A 588 15.19 7.83 43.31
CA LEU A 588 15.12 6.50 43.90
C LEU A 588 15.91 5.53 43.03
N GLN A 589 16.72 4.68 43.68
CA GLN A 589 17.43 3.58 42.99
C GLN A 589 16.42 2.76 42.19
N GLN A 590 16.75 2.47 40.94
CA GLN A 590 15.97 1.61 40.06
C GLN A 590 15.82 0.24 40.69
N VAL A 591 14.63 -0.10 41.10
CA VAL A 591 14.28 -1.47 41.47
C VAL A 591 13.84 -2.17 40.19
N ASP A 592 14.74 -2.97 39.61
CA ASP A 592 14.39 -3.85 38.52
C ASP A 592 13.41 -4.93 39.01
N VAL A 593 12.15 -4.67 38.96
CA VAL A 593 11.12 -5.69 39.16
C VAL A 593 11.04 -6.53 37.90
N THR A 594 11.95 -7.46 37.73
CA THR A 594 11.79 -8.53 36.77
C THR A 594 10.73 -9.49 37.30
N ALA A 595 9.46 -9.18 37.05
CA ALA A 595 8.41 -10.17 37.19
C ALA A 595 8.63 -11.21 36.06
N LYS A 596 9.38 -12.24 36.38
CA LYS A 596 9.42 -13.46 35.59
C LYS A 596 8.03 -14.08 35.67
N ARG A 597 7.20 -13.77 34.70
CA ARG A 597 5.95 -14.49 34.51
C ARG A 597 6.33 -15.95 34.27
N LYS A 598 6.06 -16.82 35.26
CA LYS A 598 6.22 -18.27 35.08
C LYS A 598 5.27 -18.67 33.98
N MET A 599 5.81 -18.85 32.78
CA MET A 599 5.04 -19.41 31.66
C MET A 599 4.78 -20.90 31.95
N SER A 600 3.60 -21.35 31.57
CA SER A 600 3.33 -22.77 31.56
C SER A 600 4.32 -23.50 30.65
N PRO A 601 4.73 -24.76 30.95
CA PRO A 601 5.58 -25.52 30.07
C PRO A 601 5.06 -25.57 28.62
N SER A 602 3.76 -25.67 28.43
CA SER A 602 3.13 -25.64 27.11
C SER A 602 3.37 -24.33 26.33
N ALA A 603 3.33 -23.18 27.02
CA ALA A 603 3.59 -21.90 26.41
C ALA A 603 5.06 -21.68 26.01
N PHE A 604 5.97 -22.40 26.67
CA PHE A 604 7.40 -22.36 26.30
C PHE A 604 7.66 -23.08 24.95
N TRP A 605 6.99 -24.20 24.71
CA TRP A 605 7.13 -25.00 23.49
C TRP A 605 6.43 -24.36 22.28
N GLU A 606 5.46 -23.48 22.52
CA GLU A 606 4.74 -22.74 21.47
C GLU A 606 5.47 -21.47 21.00
N ARG A 607 6.63 -21.16 21.59
CA ARG A 607 7.42 -19.97 21.20
C ARG A 607 8.09 -20.15 19.84
N GLU A 608 7.60 -19.41 18.89
CA GLU A 608 8.22 -19.29 17.58
C GLU A 608 9.40 -18.30 17.55
N ASP A 609 9.83 -17.83 18.73
CA ASP A 609 10.79 -16.71 18.87
C ASP A 609 12.11 -16.98 18.15
N LEU A 610 12.64 -18.22 18.24
CA LEU A 610 13.92 -18.55 17.65
C LEU A 610 13.87 -18.63 16.12
N GLY A 611 12.91 -19.38 15.57
CA GLY A 611 12.73 -19.48 14.12
C GLY A 611 12.47 -18.12 13.51
N ARG A 612 11.66 -17.34 14.17
CA ARG A 612 11.28 -16.00 13.76
C ARG A 612 12.44 -15.01 13.84
N ALA A 613 13.20 -15.00 14.93
CA ALA A 613 14.32 -14.07 15.12
C ALA A 613 15.43 -14.25 14.08
N THR A 614 15.60 -15.48 13.58
CA THR A 614 16.64 -15.82 12.60
C THR A 614 16.12 -15.96 11.18
N ALA A 615 14.80 -15.78 10.97
CA ALA A 615 14.16 -16.02 9.70
C ALA A 615 14.63 -15.07 8.60
N SER A 616 15.07 -15.65 7.51
CA SER A 616 15.29 -14.94 6.24
C SER A 616 14.08 -15.03 5.31
N LEU A 617 13.32 -16.15 5.39
CA LEU A 617 12.06 -16.35 4.67
C LEU A 617 11.02 -16.88 5.66
N ARG A 618 9.74 -16.57 5.41
CA ARG A 618 8.62 -16.91 6.27
C ARG A 618 7.44 -17.38 5.45
N TYR A 619 6.78 -18.43 5.92
CA TYR A 619 5.57 -18.94 5.29
C TYR A 619 4.51 -19.19 6.36
N ASP A 620 3.35 -18.58 6.18
CA ASP A 620 2.13 -18.86 6.96
C ASP A 620 1.37 -19.99 6.28
N CYS A 621 1.60 -21.23 6.75
CA CYS A 621 1.05 -22.42 6.11
C CYS A 621 -0.45 -22.56 6.34
N GLU A 622 -1.00 -22.04 7.44
CA GLU A 622 -2.44 -22.03 7.68
C GLU A 622 -3.15 -21.19 6.62
N LYS A 623 -2.63 -19.99 6.35
CA LYS A 623 -3.15 -19.11 5.31
C LYS A 623 -3.01 -19.73 3.91
N GLU A 624 -1.89 -20.39 3.64
CA GLU A 624 -1.67 -21.06 2.35
C GLU A 624 -2.62 -22.26 2.14
N VAL A 625 -2.86 -23.04 3.17
CA VAL A 625 -3.83 -24.15 3.13
C VAL A 625 -5.24 -23.60 2.87
N GLU A 626 -5.67 -22.56 3.57
CA GLU A 626 -6.96 -21.92 3.31
C GLU A 626 -7.05 -21.41 1.87
N THR A 627 -5.98 -20.79 1.37
CA THR A 627 -5.88 -20.31 -0.01
C THR A 627 -6.05 -21.45 -1.03
N LEU A 628 -5.36 -22.59 -0.82
CA LEU A 628 -5.46 -23.74 -1.70
C LEU A 628 -6.88 -24.34 -1.68
N LEU A 629 -7.48 -24.44 -0.50
CA LEU A 629 -8.86 -24.90 -0.34
C LEU A 629 -9.86 -23.97 -1.03
N ASP A 630 -9.68 -22.67 -0.89
CA ASP A 630 -10.52 -21.67 -1.56
C ASP A 630 -10.41 -21.74 -3.08
N GLN A 631 -9.24 -22.07 -3.60
CA GLN A 631 -9.02 -22.32 -5.04
C GLN A 631 -9.45 -23.72 -5.51
N GLY A 632 -9.93 -24.58 -4.62
CA GLY A 632 -10.26 -25.96 -4.92
C GLY A 632 -9.04 -26.81 -5.30
N LYS A 633 -7.85 -26.45 -4.84
CA LYS A 633 -6.60 -27.18 -5.08
C LYS A 633 -6.34 -28.23 -4.01
N PRO A 634 -5.65 -29.33 -4.33
CA PRO A 634 -5.22 -30.29 -3.34
C PRO A 634 -4.15 -29.68 -2.44
N ILE A 635 -4.08 -30.16 -1.19
CA ILE A 635 -3.02 -29.77 -0.27
C ILE A 635 -1.76 -30.56 -0.61
N PRO A 636 -0.64 -29.89 -0.90
CA PRO A 636 0.62 -30.53 -1.21
C PRO A 636 1.31 -31.09 0.06
N SER A 637 2.36 -31.88 -0.14
CA SER A 637 3.31 -32.16 0.95
C SER A 637 4.04 -30.86 1.34
N LEU A 638 4.55 -30.81 2.58
CA LEU A 638 5.34 -29.67 3.06
C LEU A 638 6.54 -29.38 2.12
N ILE A 639 7.25 -30.40 1.71
CA ILE A 639 8.43 -30.26 0.86
C ILE A 639 8.04 -29.81 -0.56
N GLN A 640 6.95 -30.32 -1.12
CA GLN A 640 6.43 -29.85 -2.41
C GLN A 640 6.06 -28.37 -2.35
N PHE A 641 5.36 -27.96 -1.31
CA PHE A 641 5.02 -26.55 -1.07
C PHE A 641 6.27 -25.65 -1.02
N LEU A 642 7.26 -26.07 -0.24
CA LEU A 642 8.50 -25.30 -0.09
C LEU A 642 9.26 -25.15 -1.43
N ARG A 643 9.24 -26.18 -2.29
CA ARG A 643 9.82 -26.13 -3.64
C ARG A 643 9.05 -25.19 -4.56
N GLU A 644 7.74 -25.23 -4.51
CA GLU A 644 6.90 -24.35 -5.32
C GLU A 644 7.15 -22.87 -4.95
N LYS A 645 7.38 -22.59 -3.66
CA LYS A 645 7.68 -21.23 -3.16
C LYS A 645 9.15 -20.83 -3.33
N ASN A 646 10.06 -21.81 -3.40
CA ASN A 646 11.49 -21.54 -3.48
C ASN A 646 12.20 -22.58 -4.35
N SER A 647 12.53 -22.18 -5.58
CA SER A 647 13.18 -23.04 -6.59
C SER A 647 14.59 -23.52 -6.22
N LYS A 648 15.19 -22.96 -5.16
CA LYS A 648 16.49 -23.40 -4.63
C LYS A 648 16.40 -24.64 -3.75
N ILE A 649 15.18 -25.07 -3.39
CA ILE A 649 14.96 -26.31 -2.68
C ILE A 649 14.87 -27.46 -3.68
N GLU A 650 15.92 -28.28 -3.72
CA GLU A 650 16.10 -29.37 -4.68
C GLU A 650 16.08 -30.73 -3.95
N GLY A 651 16.16 -31.82 -4.70
CA GLY A 651 16.24 -33.20 -4.17
C GLY A 651 14.90 -33.92 -4.14
N ASN A 652 14.87 -35.14 -3.57
CA ASN A 652 13.67 -35.93 -3.41
C ASN A 652 12.99 -35.69 -2.04
N ASP A 653 11.74 -36.13 -1.89
CA ASP A 653 10.98 -35.97 -0.65
C ASP A 653 11.33 -37.05 0.40
N ASN A 654 12.29 -37.92 0.08
CA ASN A 654 12.61 -39.03 0.92
C ASN A 654 13.58 -38.63 2.05
N LEU A 655 13.11 -38.73 3.27
CA LEU A 655 13.90 -38.58 4.47
C LEU A 655 14.43 -39.95 4.97
N SER A 656 14.52 -40.93 4.10
CA SER A 656 14.99 -42.28 4.43
C SER A 656 16.46 -42.46 4.01
N GLY A 657 17.28 -42.84 4.96
CA GLY A 657 18.71 -43.11 4.77
C GLY A 657 19.48 -42.63 6.02
N THR A 658 19.78 -43.51 6.94
CA THR A 658 20.14 -43.14 8.30
C THR A 658 21.62 -43.17 8.59
N TYR A 659 22.17 -42.02 9.02
CA TYR A 659 23.34 -42.04 9.89
C TYR A 659 22.94 -41.44 11.26
N ALA A 660 23.00 -42.26 12.31
CA ALA A 660 22.78 -41.82 13.68
C ALA A 660 24.10 -41.31 14.28
N HIS A 661 24.07 -40.21 14.98
CA HIS A 661 25.23 -39.73 15.73
C HIS A 661 25.26 -40.45 17.12
N ARG A 662 26.39 -40.97 17.55
CA ARG A 662 26.57 -41.56 18.91
C ARG A 662 26.12 -40.57 19.97
N ASN A 663 25.25 -40.96 20.86
CA ASN A 663 24.71 -40.21 21.99
C ASN A 663 23.75 -39.05 21.71
N THR A 664 23.18 -38.94 20.49
CA THR A 664 22.15 -37.93 20.22
C THR A 664 21.05 -38.56 19.36
N SER A 665 19.80 -38.24 19.63
CA SER A 665 18.64 -38.61 18.83
C SER A 665 18.56 -37.92 17.44
N TYR A 666 19.71 -37.41 16.95
CA TYR A 666 19.77 -36.67 15.69
C TYR A 666 19.94 -37.60 14.49
N ARG A 667 19.19 -37.38 13.44
CA ARG A 667 19.28 -38.15 12.20
C ARG A 667 19.87 -37.27 11.10
N PHE A 668 20.93 -37.77 10.45
CA PHE A 668 21.50 -37.17 9.26
C PHE A 668 21.30 -38.10 8.08
N PHE A 669 20.90 -37.51 6.95
CA PHE A 669 20.63 -38.19 5.70
C PHE A 669 21.61 -37.73 4.63
N ASP A 670 22.19 -38.65 3.90
CA ASP A 670 23.10 -38.37 2.76
C ASP A 670 22.34 -37.89 1.52
N GLY A 671 21.04 -38.00 1.53
CA GLY A 671 20.14 -37.52 0.48
C GLY A 671 18.98 -36.71 1.05
N GLY A 672 17.96 -36.55 0.26
CA GLY A 672 16.79 -35.78 0.61
C GLY A 672 16.83 -34.34 0.11
N PRO A 673 16.01 -33.46 0.64
CA PRO A 673 15.97 -32.07 0.25
C PRO A 673 17.29 -31.35 0.55
N SER A 674 17.72 -30.48 -0.37
CA SER A 674 18.82 -29.54 -0.21
C SER A 674 18.40 -28.14 -0.61
N TYR A 675 19.13 -27.14 -0.15
CA TYR A 675 18.93 -25.75 -0.55
C TYR A 675 20.16 -25.28 -1.33
N ASP A 676 20.03 -25.09 -2.63
CA ASP A 676 21.14 -24.69 -3.50
C ASP A 676 22.40 -25.61 -3.26
N ARG A 677 22.17 -26.93 -3.19
CA ARG A 677 23.13 -27.98 -2.85
C ARG A 677 23.72 -27.92 -1.42
N CYS A 678 23.20 -27.01 -0.57
CA CYS A 678 23.60 -26.97 0.85
C CYS A 678 22.74 -27.89 1.69
N PRO A 679 23.27 -28.47 2.78
CA PRO A 679 22.47 -29.23 3.74
C PRO A 679 21.36 -28.38 4.34
N ILE A 680 20.20 -29.04 4.58
CA ILE A 680 19.08 -28.44 5.32
C ILE A 680 19.02 -29.08 6.70
N PHE A 681 18.95 -28.26 7.74
CA PHE A 681 18.67 -28.65 9.11
C PHE A 681 17.21 -28.39 9.44
N TRP A 682 16.51 -29.43 9.82
CA TRP A 682 15.08 -29.38 10.14
C TRP A 682 14.89 -29.27 11.64
N VAL A 683 14.21 -28.24 12.05
CA VAL A 683 13.82 -27.97 13.44
C VAL A 683 12.31 -27.95 13.50
N VAL A 684 11.68 -28.90 14.21
CA VAL A 684 10.22 -28.99 14.36
C VAL A 684 9.88 -28.64 15.80
N ASP A 685 9.00 -27.67 16.00
CA ASP A 685 8.56 -27.17 17.31
C ASP A 685 9.74 -26.91 18.28
N ASN A 686 10.76 -26.23 17.78
CA ASN A 686 12.01 -25.92 18.47
C ASN A 686 12.92 -27.12 18.81
N HIS A 687 12.66 -28.30 18.27
CA HIS A 687 13.52 -29.48 18.39
C HIS A 687 14.21 -29.75 17.06
N PHE A 688 15.51 -30.00 17.13
CA PHE A 688 16.22 -30.47 15.95
C PHE A 688 15.77 -31.91 15.63
N VAL A 689 15.33 -32.16 14.41
CA VAL A 689 14.79 -33.47 14.00
C VAL A 689 15.71 -34.18 13.03
N ALA A 690 16.22 -33.47 12.04
CA ALA A 690 17.02 -34.10 10.99
C ALA A 690 17.92 -33.09 10.25
N GLY A 691 19.01 -33.58 9.67
CA GLY A 691 19.81 -32.92 8.66
C GLY A 691 19.77 -33.69 7.34
N THR A 692 19.36 -33.05 6.26
CA THR A 692 19.30 -33.64 4.93
C THR A 692 20.38 -33.14 4.01
N SER A 693 20.80 -33.97 3.03
CA SER A 693 21.93 -33.71 2.14
C SER A 693 23.24 -33.39 2.89
N PHE A 694 23.40 -34.03 4.04
CA PHE A 694 24.58 -33.85 4.90
C PHE A 694 25.72 -34.71 4.35
N PRO A 695 26.95 -34.14 4.16
CA PRO A 695 28.06 -34.91 3.62
C PRO A 695 28.46 -36.07 4.53
N ALA A 696 28.42 -37.31 4.03
CA ALA A 696 28.72 -38.52 4.78
C ALA A 696 30.11 -38.49 5.49
N ARG A 697 31.06 -37.75 4.93
CA ARG A 697 32.43 -37.59 5.52
C ARG A 697 32.43 -36.83 6.85
N LEU A 698 31.39 -36.06 7.14
CA LEU A 698 31.26 -35.27 8.35
C LEU A 698 30.38 -35.97 9.40
N ALA A 699 29.63 -36.98 9.00
CA ALA A 699 28.94 -37.88 9.90
C ALA A 699 29.95 -38.92 10.40
N LYS A 700 30.33 -38.89 11.68
CA LYS A 700 31.14 -39.97 12.26
C LYS A 700 30.32 -41.24 12.22
N SER A 701 30.85 -42.32 11.54
CA SER A 701 30.23 -43.61 11.45
C SER A 701 29.78 -44.14 12.83
N PRO A 702 28.55 -44.63 12.96
CA PRO A 702 28.18 -45.37 14.13
C PRO A 702 28.91 -46.71 14.15
N SER A 703 29.41 -47.14 15.28
CA SER A 703 29.73 -48.54 15.50
C SER A 703 28.42 -49.27 15.71
N ASP A 704 28.32 -50.47 15.17
CA ASP A 704 27.20 -51.37 15.03
C ASP A 704 26.30 -51.65 16.25
N GLU A 705 25.92 -50.72 17.05
CA GLU A 705 24.86 -50.87 18.05
C GLU A 705 23.56 -50.28 17.53
N GLU A 706 22.59 -51.15 17.34
CA GLU A 706 21.18 -50.82 17.02
C GLU A 706 20.68 -49.82 18.05
N ILE A 707 20.35 -48.63 17.57
CA ILE A 707 19.69 -47.63 18.39
C ILE A 707 18.18 -47.98 18.39
N ASN A 708 17.79 -48.76 19.41
CA ASN A 708 16.39 -48.91 19.81
C ASN A 708 15.97 -47.70 20.61
N ASP A 709 15.72 -46.57 19.95
CA ASP A 709 15.09 -45.44 20.59
C ASP A 709 13.71 -45.19 19.96
N GLU A 710 12.66 -45.49 20.73
CA GLU A 710 11.25 -45.33 20.34
C GLU A 710 10.79 -43.86 20.31
N THR A 711 11.65 -42.88 20.47
CA THR A 711 11.31 -41.47 20.31
C THR A 711 11.20 -41.16 18.82
N THR A 712 10.09 -41.51 18.23
CA THR A 712 9.70 -41.13 16.89
C THR A 712 9.37 -39.62 16.90
N TYR A 713 10.30 -38.79 16.49
CA TYR A 713 9.99 -37.39 16.24
C TYR A 713 9.07 -37.32 15.03
N TYR A 714 7.90 -36.70 15.22
CA TYR A 714 6.95 -36.46 14.16
C TYR A 714 7.49 -35.40 13.20
N PHE A 715 7.58 -35.75 11.92
CA PHE A 715 7.84 -34.81 10.87
C PHE A 715 6.53 -34.64 10.05
N PRO A 716 5.98 -33.42 9.93
CA PRO A 716 4.73 -33.21 9.23
C PRO A 716 4.92 -33.52 7.74
N SER A 717 4.04 -34.36 7.19
CA SER A 717 4.09 -34.80 5.79
C SER A 717 3.27 -33.88 4.88
N LEU A 718 2.14 -33.40 5.37
CA LEU A 718 1.22 -32.54 4.64
C LEU A 718 1.30 -31.10 5.15
N LEU A 719 1.01 -30.16 4.26
CA LEU A 719 1.05 -28.72 4.60
C LEU A 719 0.00 -28.35 5.66
N ASP A 720 -1.14 -29.03 5.74
CA ASP A 720 -2.19 -28.76 6.72
C ASP A 720 -1.86 -29.19 8.14
N GLU A 721 -0.76 -29.91 8.30
CA GLU A 721 -0.20 -30.27 9.62
C GLU A 721 0.73 -29.16 10.14
N VAL A 722 1.03 -28.16 9.32
CA VAL A 722 2.01 -27.11 9.60
C VAL A 722 1.31 -25.76 9.78
N LYS A 723 1.66 -25.10 10.85
CA LYS A 723 1.21 -23.74 11.15
C LYS A 723 2.07 -22.68 10.44
N ARG A 724 3.39 -22.75 10.64
CA ARG A 724 4.36 -21.81 10.07
C ARG A 724 5.68 -22.47 9.75
N VAL A 725 6.36 -21.90 8.73
CA VAL A 725 7.73 -22.24 8.40
C VAL A 725 8.59 -21.01 8.35
N TYR A 726 9.78 -21.09 8.97
CA TYR A 726 10.81 -20.06 8.88
C TYR A 726 12.09 -20.67 8.32
N ILE A 727 12.70 -20.02 7.33
CA ILE A 727 13.97 -20.44 6.75
C ILE A 727 15.05 -19.45 7.17
N SER A 728 16.09 -19.94 7.79
CA SER A 728 17.24 -19.16 8.26
C SER A 728 18.50 -19.52 7.46
N PHE A 729 19.19 -18.50 6.96
CA PHE A 729 20.50 -18.62 6.33
C PHE A 729 21.64 -18.28 7.28
N SER A 730 21.36 -18.03 8.56
CA SER A 730 22.36 -17.74 9.56
C SER A 730 23.20 -18.97 9.87
N LYS A 731 24.51 -18.85 9.79
CA LYS A 731 25.45 -19.91 10.12
C LYS A 731 25.45 -20.28 11.61
N ASP A 732 24.98 -19.37 12.46
CA ASP A 732 24.96 -19.58 13.91
C ASP A 732 23.73 -20.38 14.36
N THR A 733 22.73 -20.52 13.51
CA THR A 733 21.47 -21.18 13.86
C THR A 733 21.67 -22.69 14.12
N PRO A 734 22.41 -23.46 13.29
CA PRO A 734 22.64 -24.86 13.55
C PRO A 734 23.42 -25.12 14.86
N GLN A 735 24.42 -24.28 15.18
CA GLN A 735 25.23 -24.44 16.40
C GLN A 735 24.42 -24.31 17.70
N ARG A 736 23.29 -23.58 17.66
CA ARG A 736 22.40 -23.46 18.83
C ARG A 736 21.75 -24.80 19.20
N PHE A 737 21.54 -25.67 18.22
CA PHE A 737 20.92 -26.99 18.39
C PHE A 737 21.93 -28.12 18.50
N LEU A 738 23.08 -27.98 17.84
CA LEU A 738 24.07 -29.02 17.67
C LEU A 738 25.43 -28.54 18.17
N ARG A 739 25.59 -28.49 19.49
CA ARG A 739 26.80 -27.93 20.14
C ARG A 739 28.07 -28.75 19.85
N ASP A 740 27.90 -30.03 19.59
CA ASP A 740 29.03 -30.96 19.43
C ASP A 740 29.44 -31.18 17.96
N VAL A 741 28.84 -30.48 17.03
CA VAL A 741 29.13 -30.58 15.59
C VAL A 741 29.81 -29.30 15.13
N ASP A 742 30.99 -29.42 14.56
CA ASP A 742 31.70 -28.27 13.97
C ASP A 742 31.17 -27.99 12.58
N PHE A 743 30.45 -26.87 12.46
CA PHE A 743 29.91 -26.35 11.19
C PHE A 743 30.81 -25.28 10.56
N SER A 744 32.02 -25.05 11.10
CA SER A 744 32.97 -24.09 10.56
C SER A 744 33.31 -24.42 9.11
N GLY A 745 33.02 -23.51 8.20
CA GLY A 745 33.27 -23.70 6.76
C GLY A 745 32.14 -24.37 5.95
N MET A 746 31.00 -24.73 6.56
CA MET A 746 29.85 -25.29 5.87
C MET A 746 28.76 -24.22 5.67
N ASN A 747 28.31 -24.05 4.43
CA ASN A 747 27.09 -23.33 4.17
C ASN A 747 25.92 -24.27 4.43
N SER A 748 24.98 -23.88 5.27
CA SER A 748 23.81 -24.66 5.63
C SER A 748 22.59 -23.76 5.79
N VAL A 749 21.42 -24.35 5.68
CA VAL A 749 20.13 -23.67 5.85
C VAL A 749 19.37 -24.36 6.96
N THR A 750 18.79 -23.60 7.87
CA THR A 750 17.92 -24.13 8.92
C THR A 750 16.47 -23.83 8.57
N ILE A 751 15.63 -24.85 8.54
CA ILE A 751 14.19 -24.72 8.34
C ILE A 751 13.48 -25.07 9.65
N HIS A 752 12.86 -24.05 10.23
CA HIS A 752 12.01 -24.23 11.42
C HIS A 752 10.57 -24.47 10.96
N VAL A 753 9.99 -25.55 11.43
CA VAL A 753 8.62 -25.95 11.17
C VAL A 753 7.84 -25.94 12.47
N TYR A 754 6.77 -25.21 12.55
CA TYR A 754 5.85 -25.20 13.68
C TYR A 754 4.56 -25.89 13.29
N THR A 755 4.14 -26.88 14.08
CA THR A 755 3.04 -27.77 13.74
C THR A 755 1.74 -27.43 14.44
N ASN A 756 0.63 -27.90 13.86
CA ASN A 756 -0.74 -27.81 14.38
C ASN A 756 -1.13 -29.08 15.17
N VAL A 757 -0.22 -29.75 15.83
CA VAL A 757 -0.36 -31.14 16.34
C VAL A 757 -1.49 -31.36 17.35
N ARG A 758 -2.22 -30.36 17.80
CA ARG A 758 -3.25 -30.53 18.85
C ARG A 758 -4.66 -30.84 18.35
N GLU A 759 -4.96 -30.62 17.08
CA GLU A 759 -6.28 -30.94 16.52
C GLU A 759 -6.12 -31.67 15.20
N GLY A 760 -6.11 -32.99 15.25
CA GLY A 760 -6.30 -33.82 14.06
C GLY A 760 -7.56 -33.34 13.35
N VAL A 761 -7.41 -32.57 12.27
CA VAL A 761 -8.52 -32.03 11.47
C VAL A 761 -9.22 -33.20 10.82
N ARG A 762 -10.18 -33.79 11.54
CA ARG A 762 -11.11 -34.78 10.94
C ARG A 762 -11.96 -34.02 9.92
N ARG A 763 -11.63 -34.17 8.66
CA ARG A 763 -12.45 -33.67 7.57
C ARG A 763 -13.71 -34.51 7.47
N GLU A 764 -14.79 -33.93 7.93
CA GLU A 764 -16.11 -34.53 7.76
C GLU A 764 -16.57 -34.39 6.31
N LYS A 765 -17.11 -35.44 5.71
CA LYS A 765 -17.61 -35.41 4.34
C LYS A 765 -18.73 -34.38 4.19
N GLY A 766 -18.58 -33.45 3.26
CA GLY A 766 -19.57 -32.39 2.99
C GLY A 766 -19.55 -31.24 3.99
N VAL A 767 -18.59 -31.23 4.92
CA VAL A 767 -18.43 -30.13 5.91
C VAL A 767 -17.10 -29.41 5.67
N ARG A 768 -17.13 -28.11 5.60
CA ARG A 768 -15.95 -27.26 5.68
C ARG A 768 -16.06 -26.35 6.90
N ARG A 769 -15.04 -26.37 7.74
CA ARG A 769 -14.83 -25.39 8.82
C ARG A 769 -13.72 -24.45 8.41
N THR A 770 -13.93 -23.17 8.66
CA THR A 770 -12.97 -22.11 8.36
C THR A 770 -13.34 -20.88 9.21
N TYR A 771 -12.84 -19.73 8.88
CA TYR A 771 -13.11 -18.49 9.61
C TYR A 771 -13.74 -17.41 8.71
N PHE A 772 -14.42 -16.47 9.34
CA PHE A 772 -14.90 -15.24 8.73
C PHE A 772 -14.57 -14.07 9.66
N ASN A 773 -13.89 -13.08 9.12
CA ASN A 773 -13.59 -11.85 9.84
C ASN A 773 -14.70 -10.83 9.58
N GLY A 774 -15.43 -10.46 10.61
CA GLY A 774 -16.39 -9.36 10.59
C GLY A 774 -15.67 -8.00 10.58
N PHE A 775 -16.37 -6.97 10.96
CA PHE A 775 -15.80 -5.65 11.19
C PHE A 775 -14.88 -5.67 12.42
N ASN A 776 -13.82 -4.90 12.38
CA ASN A 776 -13.01 -4.64 13.55
C ASN A 776 -13.76 -3.66 14.48
N VAL A 777 -13.70 -3.92 15.76
CA VAL A 777 -14.17 -2.96 16.78
C VAL A 777 -13.07 -1.94 16.96
N PRO A 778 -13.30 -0.66 16.62
CA PRO A 778 -12.29 0.36 16.84
C PRO A 778 -12.10 0.59 18.32
N LYS A 779 -10.85 0.66 18.75
CA LYS A 779 -10.51 1.04 20.11
C LYS A 779 -10.70 2.53 20.32
N THR A 780 -10.91 2.93 21.55
CA THR A 780 -10.88 4.32 21.95
C THR A 780 -9.46 4.65 22.42
N TYR A 781 -8.92 5.78 21.98
CA TYR A 781 -7.67 6.30 22.52
C TYR A 781 -7.96 6.76 23.97
N GLU A 782 -7.39 6.03 24.91
CA GLU A 782 -7.45 6.39 26.32
C GLU A 782 -6.12 6.96 26.74
N GLU A 783 -6.15 8.15 27.26
CA GLU A 783 -5.02 8.80 27.88
C GLU A 783 -4.81 8.18 29.26
N GLU A 784 -3.98 7.13 29.34
CA GLU A 784 -3.62 6.52 30.62
C GLU A 784 -2.59 7.39 31.34
N ILE A 785 -3.07 8.28 32.16
CA ILE A 785 -2.25 8.84 33.24
C ILE A 785 -2.28 7.82 34.37
N MET A 786 -1.25 7.02 34.49
CA MET A 786 -1.16 6.07 35.60
C MET A 786 -1.00 6.82 36.93
N PRO A 787 -2.00 6.80 37.83
CA PRO A 787 -1.88 7.47 39.11
C PRO A 787 -0.76 6.80 39.94
N GLY A 788 0.24 7.57 40.33
CA GLY A 788 1.35 7.13 41.18
C GLY A 788 2.57 6.59 40.43
N ILE A 789 2.57 6.55 39.10
CA ILE A 789 3.80 6.33 38.36
C ILE A 789 4.52 7.66 38.19
N VAL A 790 5.78 7.58 38.45
CA VAL A 790 6.72 8.68 38.37
C VAL A 790 6.69 9.22 36.93
N TYR A 791 6.20 10.40 36.74
CA TYR A 791 6.00 11.09 35.47
C TYR A 791 7.16 11.00 34.47
N HIS A 792 8.38 10.78 34.94
CA HIS A 792 9.57 10.63 34.09
C HIS A 792 9.62 9.31 33.28
N LEU A 793 8.66 8.43 33.45
CA LEU A 793 8.51 7.17 32.70
C LEU A 793 7.38 7.21 31.65
N ASP A 794 6.71 8.35 31.52
CA ASP A 794 5.74 8.52 30.43
C ASP A 794 6.48 8.84 29.12
N TYR A 795 6.43 7.92 28.20
CA TYR A 795 7.10 7.99 26.90
C TYR A 795 6.12 8.01 25.73
N ARG A 796 4.88 8.33 25.98
CA ARG A 796 3.89 8.42 24.89
C ARG A 796 4.36 9.43 23.86
N ARG A 797 4.37 9.03 22.61
CA ARG A 797 4.64 9.90 21.48
C ARG A 797 3.37 10.59 21.01
N THR A 798 2.26 9.85 20.93
CA THR A 798 0.93 10.40 20.70
C THR A 798 0.35 10.80 22.03
N LEU A 799 0.11 12.09 22.21
CA LEU A 799 -0.40 12.68 23.45
C LEU A 799 -1.92 12.80 23.43
N TYR A 800 -2.48 12.91 22.24
CA TYR A 800 -3.90 12.99 22.00
C TYR A 800 -4.23 12.43 20.61
N TRP A 801 -5.30 11.66 20.56
CA TRP A 801 -5.92 11.23 19.33
C TRP A 801 -7.43 11.23 19.48
N ASN A 802 -8.11 11.94 18.59
CA ASN A 802 -9.55 11.88 18.48
C ASN A 802 -9.96 11.82 17.01
N PRO A 803 -10.57 10.72 16.56
CA PRO A 803 -11.02 10.61 15.18
C PRO A 803 -12.27 11.43 14.87
N ASN A 804 -12.93 12.03 15.87
CA ASN A 804 -14.24 12.66 15.74
C ASN A 804 -14.35 13.98 16.53
N VAL A 805 -13.40 14.90 16.36
CA VAL A 805 -13.55 16.27 16.85
C VAL A 805 -14.61 16.96 16.02
N THR A 806 -15.60 17.54 16.64
CA THR A 806 -16.74 18.17 15.93
C THR A 806 -16.88 19.62 16.39
N THR A 807 -16.95 20.52 15.41
CA THR A 807 -17.22 21.94 15.68
C THR A 807 -18.71 22.19 15.89
N ASP A 808 -18.99 23.19 16.71
CA ASP A 808 -20.34 23.69 16.93
C ASP A 808 -20.88 24.48 15.73
N LYS A 809 -22.07 25.07 15.87
CA LYS A 809 -22.70 25.92 14.83
C LYS A 809 -21.94 27.19 14.51
N ASN A 810 -20.99 27.60 15.36
CA ASN A 810 -20.13 28.76 15.14
C ASN A 810 -18.76 28.35 14.56
N GLY A 811 -18.49 27.07 14.40
CA GLY A 811 -17.22 26.55 13.94
C GLY A 811 -16.18 26.34 15.05
N HIS A 812 -16.61 26.34 16.32
CA HIS A 812 -15.73 26.23 17.47
C HIS A 812 -15.75 24.83 18.08
N ALA A 813 -14.58 24.33 18.49
CA ALA A 813 -14.41 23.11 19.28
C ALA A 813 -13.31 23.32 20.34
N GLU A 814 -13.33 22.49 21.36
CA GLU A 814 -12.36 22.50 22.44
C GLU A 814 -11.81 21.10 22.66
N VAL A 815 -10.51 20.97 22.82
CA VAL A 815 -9.86 19.72 23.20
C VAL A 815 -8.93 19.94 24.39
N THR A 816 -8.82 18.92 25.22
CA THR A 816 -7.90 18.90 26.37
C THR A 816 -7.06 17.65 26.35
N PHE A 817 -5.80 17.77 26.70
CA PHE A 817 -4.88 16.64 26.82
C PHE A 817 -3.84 16.91 27.90
N THR A 818 -3.13 15.86 28.30
CA THR A 818 -2.04 15.98 29.27
C THR A 818 -0.71 15.70 28.57
N PRO A 819 0.21 16.68 28.49
CA PRO A 819 1.53 16.49 27.94
C PRO A 819 2.36 15.56 28.85
N THR A 820 3.36 14.90 28.27
CA THR A 820 4.35 14.18 29.07
C THR A 820 5.28 15.18 29.79
N PRO A 821 5.98 14.76 30.83
CA PRO A 821 6.92 15.64 31.57
C PRO A 821 8.02 16.27 30.70
N ARG A 822 8.15 15.88 29.47
CA ARG A 822 9.27 16.20 28.57
C ARG A 822 8.89 16.76 27.24
N SER A 823 7.60 16.79 26.94
CA SER A 823 7.12 17.43 25.72
C SER A 823 7.36 18.93 25.81
N GLU A 824 8.41 19.40 25.14
CA GLU A 824 8.73 20.84 25.05
C GLU A 824 8.03 21.48 23.85
N MET A 825 7.88 20.71 22.77
CA MET A 825 7.20 21.14 21.55
C MET A 825 6.15 20.12 21.13
N LEU A 826 5.03 20.63 20.62
CA LEU A 826 3.94 19.80 20.13
C LEU A 826 3.86 19.90 18.61
N LEU A 827 3.59 18.77 18.00
CA LEU A 827 3.14 18.73 16.61
C LEU A 827 1.65 18.43 16.62
N ILE A 828 0.88 19.25 15.93
CA ILE A 828 -0.55 19.13 15.78
C ILE A 828 -0.83 18.72 14.33
N SER A 829 -1.66 17.73 14.14
CA SER A 829 -2.24 17.38 12.86
C SER A 829 -3.74 17.29 13.02
N ALA A 830 -4.46 18.11 12.27
CA ALA A 830 -5.91 18.07 12.26
C ALA A 830 -6.41 18.10 10.81
N GLU A 831 -7.18 17.08 10.44
CA GLU A 831 -7.57 16.87 9.07
C GLU A 831 -9.00 16.35 8.97
N GLY A 832 -9.73 16.84 7.97
CA GLY A 832 -11.09 16.40 7.71
C GLY A 832 -11.48 16.57 6.25
N ILE A 833 -12.51 15.85 5.87
CA ILE A 833 -13.21 16.05 4.59
C ILE A 833 -14.63 16.43 4.92
N ASN A 834 -15.05 17.57 4.41
CA ASN A 834 -16.36 18.14 4.63
C ASN A 834 -17.42 17.43 3.78
N SER A 835 -18.70 17.63 4.12
CA SER A 835 -19.81 17.01 3.39
C SER A 835 -19.85 17.36 1.90
N ASP A 836 -19.33 18.51 1.53
CA ASP A 836 -19.21 18.98 0.14
C ASP A 836 -17.93 18.48 -0.57
N GLY A 837 -17.14 17.58 0.06
CA GLY A 837 -15.91 17.04 -0.50
C GLY A 837 -14.68 17.91 -0.37
N SER A 838 -14.80 19.14 0.18
CA SER A 838 -13.65 20.00 0.45
C SER A 838 -12.83 19.46 1.63
N ALA A 839 -11.53 19.75 1.66
CA ALA A 839 -10.65 19.38 2.76
C ALA A 839 -10.59 20.49 3.81
N SER A 840 -10.55 20.11 5.07
CA SER A 840 -10.14 20.99 6.18
C SER A 840 -8.83 20.48 6.74
N VAL A 841 -7.82 21.35 6.83
CA VAL A 841 -6.47 20.96 7.26
C VAL A 841 -5.85 22.06 8.14
N TYR A 842 -5.03 21.60 9.12
CA TYR A 842 -4.24 22.46 10.00
C TYR A 842 -2.81 22.51 9.52
#